data_f495bfb093063511cfa5f9a5c2b9fe16
#
_entry.id   f495bfb093063511cfa5f9a5c2b9fe16
#
_cell.length_a   1.000
_cell.length_b   1.000
_cell.length_c   1.000
_cell.angle_alpha   90.00
_cell.angle_beta   90.00
_cell.angle_gamma   90.00
#
_symmetry.space_group_name_H-M   'P 1'
#
loop_
_entity.id
_entity.type
_entity.pdbx_description
1 polymer ?
#
loop_
_entity_poly.entity_id
_entity_poly.type
_entity_poly.pdbx_seq_one_letter_code
_entity_poly.pdbx_strand_id
1 'polypeptide(L)'
;MYRYLERRLVEHLREFLLRAYGLEIANIVVEQPPKIEFGEYALPLAFELAKRLRKAPRKIAEEIVAGVGAIPGFEKFEVAGGGYINVRVNRAELATALAADESPTAEVPTGKVLVEHSSINPNKAAHIGHLRNAILGDTFVRLLRFAGREVDVQNYIDNTGVQVADVVVGFMHIEQKSRAQIEALAAAPRFDYVCWDLYARVAQWYEEDKSNLQARAATLRSIEEGNNETAVIADLISVAVLKRHLETMDRLDIEYDFLPRESEILHLHFWDAAFSKLKEAGVLTYEAEGKNKGCWIMRRAGTSAAKGLTTEGTEDTEESKITEEDQKVIVRSNGTVGYVGKDIAYHMWKFGLLGRDFGYRKFYRYPNAHDCWISTTDGELDHPHFGDVAEIYNVIDTRQAEAQNTVIEALRGLGHGEAADRYTHFSYEMVALTPRCAAELGYNLSDEDRARPWIEVSGRKGFGVKADDLLDALIAAAGKEVDGRHPELSAAERASIATQIAIGALRFFMLKFTKASVIAFDFNDALSFEGETGPYVQYAAVRATNIFRKGGLDPESFCRDSAGRGSLASGDGGARGDEASLVFTGDFSQFLNGSSGDEIWELWLSAAKTSYIVRQCIATTEPAYLAKHAFQLAQLFNTFYHRYPILSETDGGRRKFLLATAAVVRRELIRVLAAMGIGVPPVM
;
A
#
# COMPACT_ATOMS: atom_id res chain seq x y z
N MET A 1 6.62 5.66 19.69
CA MET A 1 7.47 6.31 20.75
C MET A 1 8.50 7.26 20.18
N TYR A 2 9.38 6.86 19.24
CA TYR A 2 10.44 7.70 18.66
C TYR A 2 9.93 9.07 18.17
N ARG A 3 8.88 9.10 17.32
CA ARG A 3 8.29 10.35 16.83
C ARG A 3 7.64 11.22 17.93
N TYR A 4 7.13 10.61 18.98
CA TYR A 4 6.59 11.37 20.12
C TYR A 4 7.68 12.19 20.81
N LEU A 5 8.86 11.58 21.03
CA LEU A 5 10.02 12.28 21.58
C LEU A 5 10.50 13.38 20.61
N GLU A 6 10.59 13.07 19.31
CA GLU A 6 10.96 14.07 18.29
C GLU A 6 10.02 15.28 18.31
N ARG A 7 8.70 15.05 18.33
CA ARG A 7 7.72 16.14 18.40
C ARG A 7 7.87 16.97 19.69
N ARG A 8 8.00 16.30 20.83
CA ARG A 8 8.24 16.97 22.13
C ARG A 8 9.51 17.83 22.09
N LEU A 9 10.59 17.32 21.52
CA LEU A 9 11.83 18.05 21.32
C LEU A 9 11.61 19.32 20.48
N VAL A 10 10.96 19.18 19.34
CA VAL A 10 10.67 20.29 18.42
C VAL A 10 9.78 21.35 19.06
N GLU A 11 8.71 20.94 19.74
CA GLU A 11 7.80 21.86 20.45
C GLU A 11 8.54 22.67 21.52
N HIS A 12 9.32 22.00 22.36
CA HIS A 12 10.11 22.67 23.41
C HIS A 12 11.18 23.62 22.85
N LEU A 13 11.83 23.21 21.75
CA LEU A 13 12.79 24.08 21.05
C LEU A 13 12.10 25.31 20.44
N ARG A 14 10.91 25.18 19.87
CA ARG A 14 10.14 26.34 19.37
C ARG A 14 9.81 27.34 20.46
N GLU A 15 9.32 26.84 21.59
CA GLU A 15 9.03 27.69 22.76
C GLU A 15 10.30 28.39 23.28
N PHE A 16 11.40 27.66 23.35
CA PHE A 16 12.70 28.23 23.75
C PHE A 16 13.16 29.31 22.77
N LEU A 17 13.12 29.07 21.47
CA LEU A 17 13.57 30.04 20.46
C LEU A 17 12.72 31.33 20.45
N LEU A 18 11.41 31.15 20.61
CA LEU A 18 10.51 32.31 20.74
C LEU A 18 10.86 33.15 21.99
N ARG A 19 11.03 32.48 23.13
CA ARG A 19 11.34 33.16 24.42
C ARG A 19 12.73 33.78 24.42
N ALA A 20 13.76 33.09 23.93
CA ALA A 20 15.14 33.51 24.04
C ALA A 20 15.58 34.48 22.95
N TYR A 21 15.03 34.35 21.75
CA TYR A 21 15.45 35.11 20.56
C TYR A 21 14.30 35.85 19.86
N GLY A 22 13.05 35.69 20.30
CA GLY A 22 11.87 36.26 19.61
C GLY A 22 11.66 35.71 18.23
N LEU A 23 12.14 34.47 17.94
CA LEU A 23 12.07 33.84 16.60
C LEU A 23 11.03 32.75 16.58
N GLU A 24 10.09 32.88 15.64
CA GLU A 24 9.20 31.80 15.25
C GLU A 24 9.85 30.99 14.12
N ILE A 25 10.05 29.69 14.35
CA ILE A 25 10.60 28.74 13.38
C ILE A 25 9.50 27.72 13.03
N ALA A 26 9.01 27.79 11.82
CA ALA A 26 7.94 26.90 11.36
C ALA A 26 8.38 25.43 11.31
N ASN A 27 9.60 25.17 10.84
CA ASN A 27 10.13 23.83 10.72
C ASN A 27 11.54 23.73 11.36
N ILE A 28 11.70 22.87 12.36
CA ILE A 28 12.99 22.52 12.95
C ILE A 28 13.39 21.16 12.42
N VAL A 29 14.50 21.12 11.69
CA VAL A 29 15.02 19.86 11.14
C VAL A 29 15.65 19.06 12.28
N VAL A 30 15.23 17.80 12.37
CA VAL A 30 15.79 16.79 13.28
C VAL A 30 16.36 15.66 12.45
N GLU A 31 17.63 15.39 12.63
CA GLU A 31 18.35 14.33 11.92
C GLU A 31 18.72 13.20 12.88
N GLN A 32 19.04 12.04 12.34
CA GLN A 32 19.65 10.97 13.11
C GLN A 32 21.17 11.06 12.94
N PRO A 33 21.96 11.08 14.03
CA PRO A 33 23.40 11.00 13.94
C PRO A 33 23.89 9.74 13.21
N PRO A 34 25.04 9.76 12.52
CA PRO A 34 25.54 8.60 11.79
C PRO A 34 25.95 7.43 12.68
N LYS A 35 26.17 7.68 13.97
CA LYS A 35 26.53 6.68 14.99
C LYS A 35 25.77 6.93 16.26
N ILE A 36 25.33 5.85 16.90
CA ILE A 36 24.55 5.89 18.15
C ILE A 36 25.33 6.51 19.33
N GLU A 37 26.65 6.45 19.31
CA GLU A 37 27.51 7.10 20.30
C GLU A 37 27.35 8.62 20.34
N PHE A 38 26.83 9.25 19.28
CA PHE A 38 26.52 10.67 19.22
C PHE A 38 25.12 11.05 19.72
N GLY A 39 24.32 10.06 20.11
CA GLY A 39 22.94 10.24 20.56
C GLY A 39 21.92 9.77 19.52
N GLU A 40 20.65 9.99 19.79
CA GLU A 40 19.54 9.50 19.00
C GLU A 40 19.01 10.55 18.01
N TYR A 41 19.24 11.84 18.29
CA TYR A 41 18.87 12.97 17.43
C TYR A 41 20.03 13.94 17.25
N ALA A 42 20.08 14.62 16.11
CA ALA A 42 21.00 15.71 15.82
C ALA A 42 20.22 16.90 15.26
N LEU A 43 20.56 18.10 15.72
CA LEU A 43 19.90 19.35 15.33
C LEU A 43 20.91 20.23 14.59
N PRO A 44 20.75 20.46 13.28
CA PRO A 44 21.53 21.44 12.53
C PRO A 44 21.05 22.89 12.75
N LEU A 45 20.12 23.10 13.65
CA LEU A 45 19.39 24.34 13.92
C LEU A 45 20.30 25.59 14.05
N ALA A 46 21.45 25.46 14.70
CA ALA A 46 22.36 26.59 14.89
C ALA A 46 22.93 27.16 13.59
N PHE A 47 23.09 26.31 12.54
CA PHE A 47 23.53 26.76 11.21
C PHE A 47 22.44 27.58 10.51
N GLU A 48 21.19 27.21 10.67
CA GLU A 48 20.05 27.95 10.13
C GLU A 48 19.90 29.31 10.82
N LEU A 49 20.08 29.35 12.14
CA LEU A 49 19.99 30.57 12.95
C LEU A 49 21.17 31.53 12.77
N ALA A 50 22.32 31.07 12.29
CA ALA A 50 23.55 31.85 12.17
C ALA A 50 23.38 33.16 11.39
N LYS A 51 22.67 33.13 10.28
CA LYS A 51 22.37 34.31 9.45
C LYS A 51 21.41 35.29 10.15
N ARG A 52 20.41 34.75 10.83
CA ARG A 52 19.36 35.55 11.51
C ARG A 52 19.92 36.23 12.74
N LEU A 53 20.75 35.53 13.54
CA LEU A 53 21.33 36.04 14.79
C LEU A 53 22.68 36.72 14.60
N ARG A 54 23.30 36.66 13.41
CA ARG A 54 24.65 37.20 13.12
C ARG A 54 25.71 36.70 14.09
N LYS A 55 25.63 35.43 14.49
CA LYS A 55 26.55 34.74 15.39
C LYS A 55 27.11 33.49 14.77
N ALA A 56 28.27 33.05 15.27
CA ALA A 56 28.85 31.77 14.86
C ALA A 56 27.93 30.61 15.29
N PRO A 57 27.69 29.60 14.41
CA PRO A 57 26.77 28.49 14.72
C PRO A 57 27.11 27.79 16.05
N ARG A 58 28.39 27.56 16.31
CA ARG A 58 28.85 26.90 17.53
C ARG A 58 28.43 27.67 18.78
N LYS A 59 28.53 29.02 18.79
CA LYS A 59 28.09 29.86 19.90
C LYS A 59 26.58 29.81 20.12
N ILE A 60 25.83 29.77 19.03
CA ILE A 60 24.36 29.60 19.08
C ILE A 60 24.02 28.25 19.69
N ALA A 61 24.70 27.17 19.26
CA ALA A 61 24.50 25.83 19.81
C ALA A 61 24.83 25.79 21.31
N GLU A 62 25.92 26.43 21.76
CA GLU A 62 26.29 26.55 23.18
C GLU A 62 25.22 27.32 23.98
N GLU A 63 24.68 28.41 23.44
CA GLU A 63 23.58 29.19 24.07
C GLU A 63 22.28 28.34 24.15
N ILE A 64 21.94 27.60 23.10
CA ILE A 64 20.75 26.72 23.12
C ILE A 64 20.92 25.64 24.17
N VAL A 65 22.05 24.93 24.18
CA VAL A 65 22.29 23.83 25.13
C VAL A 65 22.27 24.35 26.58
N ALA A 66 22.83 25.54 26.83
CA ALA A 66 22.81 26.15 28.17
C ALA A 66 21.42 26.61 28.62
N GLY A 67 20.54 27.01 27.66
CA GLY A 67 19.28 27.66 27.98
C GLY A 67 18.04 26.80 27.77
N VAL A 68 18.13 25.68 27.06
CA VAL A 68 16.97 24.86 26.70
C VAL A 68 16.32 24.18 27.91
N GLY A 69 17.08 23.91 28.96
CA GLY A 69 16.59 23.27 30.18
C GLY A 69 16.36 21.75 30.01
N ALA A 70 15.77 21.14 31.05
CA ALA A 70 15.45 19.73 31.05
C ALA A 70 14.15 19.47 30.23
N ILE A 71 14.20 18.49 29.35
CA ILE A 71 13.03 18.04 28.58
C ILE A 71 12.72 16.59 29.01
N PRO A 72 11.50 16.26 29.46
CA PRO A 72 11.16 14.90 29.85
C PRO A 72 11.39 13.88 28.70
N GLY A 73 12.04 12.77 29.00
CA GLY A 73 12.43 11.74 28.02
C GLY A 73 13.80 11.97 27.39
N PHE A 74 14.51 13.05 27.75
CA PHE A 74 15.86 13.34 27.25
C PHE A 74 16.85 13.45 28.42
N GLU A 75 18.04 12.91 28.22
CA GLU A 75 19.10 12.86 29.23
C GLU A 75 20.09 14.00 29.04
N LYS A 76 20.51 14.30 27.79
CA LYS A 76 21.63 15.20 27.52
C LYS A 76 21.53 15.89 26.17
N PHE A 77 22.00 17.13 26.15
CA PHE A 77 22.24 17.92 24.95
C PHE A 77 23.73 18.26 24.87
N GLU A 78 24.39 18.03 23.74
CA GLU A 78 25.84 18.25 23.58
C GLU A 78 26.13 18.96 22.24
N VAL A 79 27.01 19.95 22.29
CA VAL A 79 27.46 20.63 21.06
C VAL A 79 28.52 19.79 20.38
N ALA A 80 28.31 19.52 19.09
CA ALA A 80 29.19 18.72 18.25
C ALA A 80 29.67 19.52 17.04
N GLY A 81 30.95 19.32 16.68
CA GLY A 81 31.53 19.93 15.49
C GLY A 81 31.40 21.46 15.44
N GLY A 82 30.98 21.97 14.28
CA GLY A 82 30.84 23.40 14.00
C GLY A 82 29.56 24.07 14.54
N GLY A 83 28.66 23.29 15.18
CA GLY A 83 27.38 23.85 15.68
C GLY A 83 26.18 22.88 15.60
N TYR A 84 26.42 21.58 15.40
CA TYR A 84 25.39 20.56 15.64
C TYR A 84 25.08 20.46 17.14
N ILE A 85 23.86 20.15 17.46
CA ILE A 85 23.44 19.79 18.81
C ILE A 85 23.00 18.33 18.80
N ASN A 86 23.78 17.46 19.40
CA ASN A 86 23.45 16.06 19.60
C ASN A 86 22.57 15.92 20.84
N VAL A 87 21.54 15.08 20.74
CA VAL A 87 20.54 14.90 21.80
C VAL A 87 20.46 13.42 22.16
N ARG A 88 20.64 13.14 23.45
CA ARG A 88 20.48 11.80 24.03
C ARG A 88 19.13 11.64 24.69
N VAL A 89 18.43 10.57 24.36
CA VAL A 89 17.20 10.20 25.05
C VAL A 89 17.51 9.51 26.37
N ASN A 90 16.57 9.55 27.31
CA ASN A 90 16.61 8.66 28.47
C ASN A 90 16.29 7.24 28.02
N ARG A 91 17.35 6.45 27.81
CA ARG A 91 17.26 5.09 27.25
C ARG A 91 16.44 4.16 28.13
N ALA A 92 16.56 4.28 29.45
CA ALA A 92 15.81 3.44 30.40
C ALA A 92 14.31 3.73 30.35
N GLU A 93 13.90 4.99 30.31
CA GLU A 93 12.49 5.37 30.13
C GLU A 93 11.93 4.88 28.80
N LEU A 94 12.67 5.09 27.71
CA LEU A 94 12.22 4.66 26.38
C LEU A 94 12.11 3.14 26.29
N ALA A 95 13.08 2.37 26.84
CA ALA A 95 13.04 0.93 26.87
C ALA A 95 11.85 0.41 27.68
N THR A 96 11.59 0.99 28.85
CA THR A 96 10.45 0.64 29.69
C THR A 96 9.13 0.88 28.97
N ALA A 97 8.94 2.06 28.39
CA ALA A 97 7.74 2.41 27.67
C ALA A 97 7.54 1.54 26.40
N LEU A 98 8.63 1.21 25.71
CA LEU A 98 8.57 0.32 24.55
C LEU A 98 8.24 -1.11 24.94
N ALA A 99 8.80 -1.62 26.05
CA ALA A 99 8.47 -2.94 26.56
C ALA A 99 7.02 -3.05 27.02
N ALA A 100 6.50 -2.00 27.69
CA ALA A 100 5.11 -1.90 28.12
C ALA A 100 4.12 -1.68 26.96
N ASP A 101 4.61 -1.51 25.71
CA ASP A 101 3.80 -1.15 24.55
C ASP A 101 3.02 0.17 24.69
N GLU A 102 3.53 1.05 25.54
CA GLU A 102 2.98 2.39 25.76
C GLU A 102 3.34 3.29 24.57
N SER A 103 2.47 3.32 23.58
CA SER A 103 2.55 4.33 22.54
C SER A 103 1.63 5.49 22.90
N PRO A 104 2.15 6.73 23.03
CA PRO A 104 1.28 7.89 23.20
C PRO A 104 0.27 7.92 22.06
N THR A 105 -1.01 8.09 22.39
CA THR A 105 -2.08 8.23 21.41
C THR A 105 -1.78 9.44 20.52
N ALA A 106 -1.36 9.19 19.30
CA ALA A 106 -1.28 10.25 18.31
C ALA A 106 -2.71 10.61 17.90
N GLU A 107 -2.99 11.90 17.69
CA GLU A 107 -4.22 12.30 17.04
C GLU A 107 -4.32 11.59 15.69
N VAL A 108 -5.37 10.78 15.56
CA VAL A 108 -5.71 10.12 14.31
C VAL A 108 -6.59 11.10 13.53
N PRO A 109 -6.26 11.46 12.29
CA PRO A 109 -7.13 12.30 11.48
C PRO A 109 -8.53 11.70 11.41
N THR A 110 -9.54 12.53 11.56
CA THR A 110 -10.94 12.11 11.50
C THR A 110 -11.40 11.88 10.07
N GLY A 111 -12.40 11.04 9.91
CA GLY A 111 -13.01 10.71 8.61
C GLY A 111 -12.44 9.43 7.99
N LYS A 112 -13.31 8.78 7.22
CA LYS A 112 -13.03 7.55 6.53
C LYS A 112 -12.09 7.76 5.35
N VAL A 113 -11.17 6.84 5.13
CA VAL A 113 -10.27 6.79 3.97
C VAL A 113 -10.76 5.73 3.00
N LEU A 114 -10.72 6.02 1.72
CA LEU A 114 -10.97 5.03 0.67
C LEU A 114 -9.66 4.71 -0.02
N VAL A 115 -9.34 3.42 -0.12
CA VAL A 115 -8.24 2.92 -0.93
C VAL A 115 -8.83 2.07 -2.06
N GLU A 116 -8.66 2.52 -3.29
CA GLU A 116 -9.01 1.74 -4.48
C GLU A 116 -7.77 1.10 -5.07
N HIS A 117 -7.80 -0.22 -5.26
CA HIS A 117 -6.71 -0.95 -5.86
C HIS A 117 -7.17 -2.20 -6.60
N SER A 118 -6.25 -2.89 -7.24
CA SER A 118 -6.46 -4.04 -8.12
C SER A 118 -7.11 -3.67 -9.44
N SER A 119 -8.37 -3.26 -9.46
CA SER A 119 -9.10 -2.76 -10.63
C SER A 119 -8.85 -3.60 -11.90
N ILE A 120 -9.00 -4.94 -11.73
CA ILE A 120 -8.72 -5.94 -12.78
C ILE A 120 -9.96 -6.08 -13.65
N ASN A 121 -9.82 -5.87 -14.94
CA ASN A 121 -10.91 -6.11 -15.90
C ASN A 121 -11.38 -7.57 -15.85
N PRO A 122 -12.69 -7.82 -15.63
CA PRO A 122 -13.21 -9.16 -15.38
C PRO A 122 -13.41 -9.94 -16.70
N ASN A 123 -12.33 -10.08 -17.49
CA ASN A 123 -12.34 -10.68 -18.81
C ASN A 123 -11.45 -11.92 -18.94
N LYS A 124 -10.48 -12.10 -18.06
CA LYS A 124 -9.51 -13.21 -18.08
C LYS A 124 -8.79 -13.34 -16.74
N ALA A 125 -7.97 -14.35 -16.54
CA ALA A 125 -7.17 -14.57 -15.35
C ALA A 125 -6.31 -13.35 -14.98
N ALA A 126 -6.13 -13.13 -13.68
CA ALA A 126 -5.17 -12.16 -13.17
C ALA A 126 -3.74 -12.52 -13.57
N HIS A 127 -2.84 -11.53 -13.64
CA HIS A 127 -1.43 -11.72 -13.97
C HIS A 127 -0.50 -11.02 -12.96
N ILE A 128 0.79 -11.28 -13.05
CA ILE A 128 1.79 -10.74 -12.12
C ILE A 128 1.72 -9.21 -11.93
N GLY A 129 1.41 -8.46 -12.97
CA GLY A 129 1.24 -7.00 -12.84
C GLY A 129 0.09 -6.61 -11.93
N HIS A 130 -1.01 -7.39 -11.93
CA HIS A 130 -2.12 -7.19 -11.01
C HIS A 130 -1.73 -7.54 -9.57
N LEU A 131 -0.86 -8.54 -9.37
CA LEU A 131 -0.35 -8.88 -8.04
C LEU A 131 0.43 -7.72 -7.42
N ARG A 132 1.25 -7.00 -8.20
CA ARG A 132 1.95 -5.81 -7.68
C ARG A 132 0.98 -4.74 -7.22
N ASN A 133 -0.03 -4.41 -8.04
CA ASN A 133 -1.06 -3.46 -7.66
C ASN A 133 -1.75 -3.86 -6.37
N ALA A 134 -2.25 -5.09 -6.31
CA ALA A 134 -2.99 -5.61 -5.17
C ALA A 134 -2.14 -5.64 -3.89
N ILE A 135 -0.88 -6.07 -3.97
CA ILE A 135 0.04 -6.09 -2.82
C ILE A 135 0.39 -4.69 -2.34
N LEU A 136 0.63 -3.73 -3.24
CA LEU A 136 0.88 -2.33 -2.86
C LEU A 136 -0.35 -1.72 -2.18
N GLY A 137 -1.54 -1.92 -2.77
CA GLY A 137 -2.80 -1.40 -2.26
C GLY A 137 -3.15 -1.98 -0.88
N ASP A 138 -3.16 -3.30 -0.75
CA ASP A 138 -3.44 -3.98 0.52
C ASP A 138 -2.43 -3.61 1.61
N THR A 139 -1.14 -3.54 1.27
CA THR A 139 -0.12 -3.08 2.24
C THR A 139 -0.42 -1.66 2.69
N PHE A 140 -0.82 -0.78 1.78
CA PHE A 140 -1.16 0.59 2.13
C PHE A 140 -2.42 0.68 3.02
N VAL A 141 -3.42 -0.16 2.76
CA VAL A 141 -4.59 -0.33 3.65
C VAL A 141 -4.14 -0.75 5.05
N ARG A 142 -3.27 -1.76 5.17
CA ARG A 142 -2.74 -2.23 6.45
C ARG A 142 -1.95 -1.15 7.19
N LEU A 143 -1.16 -0.33 6.48
CA LEU A 143 -0.45 0.81 7.05
C LEU A 143 -1.41 1.86 7.62
N LEU A 144 -2.47 2.19 6.90
CA LEU A 144 -3.50 3.14 7.36
C LEU A 144 -4.24 2.60 8.59
N ARG A 145 -4.64 1.32 8.57
CA ARG A 145 -5.29 0.64 9.71
C ARG A 145 -4.34 0.56 10.93
N PHE A 146 -3.05 0.28 10.70
CA PHE A 146 -2.03 0.34 11.77
C PHE A 146 -1.92 1.74 12.38
N ALA A 147 -2.07 2.79 11.57
CA ALA A 147 -2.09 4.18 12.04
C ALA A 147 -3.43 4.60 12.71
N GLY A 148 -4.40 3.68 12.84
CA GLY A 148 -5.70 3.91 13.47
C GLY A 148 -6.76 4.52 12.57
N ARG A 149 -6.54 4.55 11.22
CA ARG A 149 -7.52 5.08 10.27
C ARG A 149 -8.62 4.05 9.99
N GLU A 150 -9.85 4.53 9.84
CA GLU A 150 -10.94 3.76 9.26
C GLU A 150 -10.78 3.75 7.74
N VAL A 151 -10.79 2.54 7.12
CA VAL A 151 -10.46 2.38 5.69
C VAL A 151 -11.48 1.49 5.02
N ASP A 152 -12.12 1.99 3.95
CA ASP A 152 -12.87 1.22 2.97
C ASP A 152 -11.94 0.80 1.82
N VAL A 153 -12.04 -0.45 1.39
CA VAL A 153 -11.24 -1.01 0.30
C VAL A 153 -12.12 -1.29 -0.90
N GLN A 154 -11.82 -0.65 -2.02
CA GLN A 154 -12.59 -0.80 -3.25
C GLN A 154 -11.76 -1.41 -4.38
N ASN A 155 -12.42 -2.26 -5.18
CA ASN A 155 -11.88 -2.82 -6.41
C ASN A 155 -12.86 -2.48 -7.54
N TYR A 156 -12.51 -1.50 -8.37
CA TYR A 156 -13.35 -1.04 -9.49
C TYR A 156 -13.44 -2.09 -10.59
N ILE A 157 -14.66 -2.37 -11.06
CA ILE A 157 -14.95 -3.44 -12.00
C ILE A 157 -15.44 -2.85 -13.33
N ASP A 158 -14.52 -2.76 -14.30
CA ASP A 158 -14.85 -2.40 -15.69
C ASP A 158 -15.49 -3.61 -16.42
N ASN A 159 -16.78 -3.80 -16.20
CA ASN A 159 -17.56 -4.89 -16.79
C ASN A 159 -18.22 -4.54 -18.14
N THR A 160 -18.07 -3.30 -18.63
CA THR A 160 -18.61 -2.82 -19.91
C THR A 160 -17.53 -2.48 -20.94
N GLY A 161 -16.26 -2.66 -20.59
CA GLY A 161 -15.14 -2.27 -21.43
C GLY A 161 -14.88 -3.21 -22.62
N VAL A 162 -14.02 -2.72 -23.53
CA VAL A 162 -13.62 -3.43 -24.77
C VAL A 162 -13.08 -4.82 -24.48
N GLN A 163 -12.41 -5.03 -23.34
CA GLN A 163 -11.80 -6.32 -23.02
C GLN A 163 -12.84 -7.41 -22.71
N VAL A 164 -13.94 -7.05 -22.06
CA VAL A 164 -15.07 -7.96 -21.83
C VAL A 164 -15.77 -8.25 -23.15
N ALA A 165 -16.02 -7.22 -23.97
CA ALA A 165 -16.61 -7.38 -25.29
C ALA A 165 -15.82 -8.35 -26.18
N ASP A 166 -14.49 -8.34 -26.12
CA ASP A 166 -13.64 -9.27 -26.88
C ASP A 166 -13.86 -10.71 -26.47
N VAL A 167 -14.00 -11.01 -25.18
CA VAL A 167 -14.28 -12.37 -24.72
C VAL A 167 -15.68 -12.82 -25.15
N VAL A 168 -16.68 -11.93 -25.09
CA VAL A 168 -18.04 -12.21 -25.61
C VAL A 168 -17.98 -12.51 -27.08
N VAL A 169 -17.26 -11.72 -27.90
CA VAL A 169 -17.04 -11.99 -29.35
C VAL A 169 -16.40 -13.36 -29.53
N GLY A 170 -15.40 -13.70 -28.72
CA GLY A 170 -14.75 -15.01 -28.78
C GLY A 170 -15.73 -16.17 -28.60
N PHE A 171 -16.58 -16.14 -27.60
CA PHE A 171 -17.58 -17.17 -27.39
C PHE A 171 -18.64 -17.20 -28.45
N MET A 172 -19.14 -16.05 -28.92
CA MET A 172 -20.25 -15.99 -29.88
C MET A 172 -19.80 -16.23 -31.31
N HIS A 173 -18.68 -15.70 -31.77
CA HIS A 173 -18.25 -15.73 -33.17
C HIS A 173 -17.20 -16.79 -33.48
N ILE A 174 -16.26 -17.06 -32.54
CA ILE A 174 -15.21 -18.08 -32.78
C ILE A 174 -15.66 -19.44 -32.27
N GLU A 175 -16.13 -19.52 -31.01
CA GLU A 175 -16.57 -20.78 -30.40
C GLU A 175 -18.01 -21.16 -30.74
N GLN A 176 -18.81 -20.22 -31.25
CA GLN A 176 -20.23 -20.37 -31.59
C GLN A 176 -21.06 -21.01 -30.48
N LYS A 177 -20.80 -20.61 -29.23
CA LYS A 177 -21.45 -21.14 -28.03
C LYS A 177 -22.75 -20.38 -27.71
N SER A 178 -23.77 -21.15 -27.33
CA SER A 178 -24.99 -20.61 -26.76
C SER A 178 -24.74 -20.13 -25.30
N ARG A 179 -25.63 -19.27 -24.81
CA ARG A 179 -25.62 -18.83 -23.40
C ARG A 179 -25.53 -19.99 -22.42
N ALA A 180 -26.35 -21.03 -22.57
CA ALA A 180 -26.35 -22.21 -21.68
C ALA A 180 -25.00 -22.97 -21.69
N GLN A 181 -24.31 -23.01 -22.81
CA GLN A 181 -22.97 -23.62 -22.89
C GLN A 181 -21.92 -22.75 -22.19
N ILE A 182 -22.02 -21.41 -22.32
CA ILE A 182 -21.14 -20.50 -21.64
C ILE A 182 -21.37 -20.58 -20.12
N GLU A 183 -22.62 -20.64 -19.68
CA GLU A 183 -23.01 -20.79 -18.27
C GLU A 183 -22.44 -22.08 -17.66
N ALA A 184 -22.51 -23.19 -18.38
CA ALA A 184 -21.90 -24.45 -17.94
C ALA A 184 -20.36 -24.35 -17.81
N LEU A 185 -19.69 -23.65 -18.74
CA LEU A 185 -18.25 -23.41 -18.67
C LEU A 185 -17.89 -22.48 -17.51
N ALA A 186 -18.69 -21.44 -17.27
CA ALA A 186 -18.48 -20.47 -16.20
C ALA A 186 -18.56 -21.10 -14.79
N ALA A 187 -19.29 -22.18 -14.65
CA ALA A 187 -19.36 -22.97 -13.42
C ALA A 187 -18.12 -23.86 -13.19
N ALA A 188 -17.30 -24.09 -14.22
CA ALA A 188 -16.12 -24.94 -14.12
C ALA A 188 -14.95 -24.20 -13.44
N PRO A 189 -14.05 -24.94 -12.74
CA PRO A 189 -12.79 -24.37 -12.24
C PRO A 189 -11.96 -23.74 -13.37
N ARG A 190 -11.24 -22.66 -13.06
CA ARG A 190 -10.33 -21.98 -14.01
C ARG A 190 -11.02 -21.47 -15.29
N PHE A 191 -12.28 -21.02 -15.18
CA PHE A 191 -12.99 -20.39 -16.30
C PHE A 191 -12.25 -19.15 -16.83
N ASP A 192 -11.62 -18.40 -15.97
CA ASP A 192 -10.75 -17.26 -16.28
C ASP A 192 -9.55 -17.63 -17.17
N TYR A 193 -9.06 -18.87 -17.09
CA TYR A 193 -8.02 -19.41 -17.99
C TYR A 193 -8.59 -19.68 -19.40
N VAL A 194 -9.81 -20.23 -19.47
CA VAL A 194 -10.50 -20.39 -20.76
C VAL A 194 -10.68 -19.03 -21.43
N CYS A 195 -11.10 -18.03 -20.66
CA CYS A 195 -11.23 -16.65 -21.14
C CYS A 195 -9.89 -16.05 -21.58
N TRP A 196 -8.79 -16.36 -20.87
CA TRP A 196 -7.44 -15.93 -21.24
C TRP A 196 -7.02 -16.43 -22.61
N ASP A 197 -7.17 -17.73 -22.86
CA ASP A 197 -6.79 -18.35 -24.12
C ASP A 197 -7.68 -17.85 -25.25
N LEU A 198 -8.98 -17.69 -24.99
CA LEU A 198 -9.94 -17.16 -25.96
C LEU A 198 -9.64 -15.69 -26.31
N TYR A 199 -9.29 -14.86 -25.35
CA TYR A 199 -8.91 -13.45 -25.57
C TYR A 199 -7.70 -13.31 -26.52
N ALA A 200 -6.71 -14.17 -26.39
CA ALA A 200 -5.56 -14.21 -27.31
C ALA A 200 -5.96 -14.59 -28.73
N ARG A 201 -6.84 -15.60 -28.88
CA ARG A 201 -7.40 -16.04 -30.19
C ARG A 201 -8.24 -14.95 -30.83
N VAL A 202 -9.01 -14.21 -30.08
CA VAL A 202 -9.80 -13.07 -30.59
C VAL A 202 -8.89 -11.98 -31.13
N ALA A 203 -7.80 -11.65 -30.40
CA ALA A 203 -6.83 -10.68 -30.90
C ALA A 203 -6.23 -11.08 -32.24
N GLN A 204 -5.85 -12.37 -32.40
CA GLN A 204 -5.37 -12.92 -33.66
C GLN A 204 -6.45 -12.88 -34.77
N TRP A 205 -7.71 -13.23 -34.46
CA TRP A 205 -8.82 -13.18 -35.41
C TRP A 205 -9.09 -11.76 -35.94
N TYR A 206 -8.87 -10.71 -35.14
CA TYR A 206 -8.93 -9.33 -35.63
C TYR A 206 -7.71 -8.94 -36.48
N GLU A 207 -6.57 -9.57 -36.29
CA GLU A 207 -5.38 -9.31 -37.10
C GLU A 207 -5.48 -9.98 -38.47
N GLU A 208 -6.06 -11.20 -38.55
CA GLU A 208 -6.27 -11.94 -39.77
C GLU A 208 -7.26 -11.25 -40.73
N ASP A 209 -8.33 -10.64 -40.18
CA ASP A 209 -9.28 -9.84 -40.95
C ASP A 209 -9.76 -8.65 -40.14
N LYS A 210 -9.35 -7.42 -40.48
CA LYS A 210 -9.75 -6.17 -39.85
C LYS A 210 -11.26 -5.89 -39.90
N SER A 211 -12.00 -6.50 -40.82
CA SER A 211 -13.47 -6.42 -40.86
C SER A 211 -14.13 -6.99 -39.62
N ASN A 212 -13.49 -7.97 -38.97
CA ASN A 212 -13.95 -8.60 -37.74
C ASN A 212 -14.06 -7.60 -36.54
N LEU A 213 -13.38 -6.45 -36.59
CA LEU A 213 -13.57 -5.38 -35.65
C LEU A 213 -14.98 -4.82 -35.58
N GLN A 214 -15.80 -5.03 -36.62
CA GLN A 214 -17.23 -4.69 -36.61
C GLN A 214 -17.99 -5.49 -35.55
N ALA A 215 -17.62 -6.78 -35.36
CA ALA A 215 -18.21 -7.59 -34.27
C ALA A 215 -17.93 -7.00 -32.90
N ARG A 216 -16.70 -6.55 -32.62
CA ARG A 216 -16.37 -5.83 -31.39
C ARG A 216 -17.25 -4.61 -31.18
N ALA A 217 -17.37 -3.76 -32.20
CA ALA A 217 -18.15 -2.52 -32.10
C ALA A 217 -19.65 -2.79 -31.89
N ALA A 218 -20.20 -3.83 -32.52
CA ALA A 218 -21.59 -4.24 -32.33
C ALA A 218 -21.81 -4.84 -30.92
N THR A 219 -20.92 -5.71 -30.46
CA THR A 219 -20.97 -6.32 -29.12
C THR A 219 -20.88 -5.26 -28.02
N LEU A 220 -19.94 -4.33 -28.15
CA LEU A 220 -19.75 -3.25 -27.17
C LEU A 220 -21.02 -2.38 -27.07
N ARG A 221 -21.62 -2.01 -28.21
CA ARG A 221 -22.89 -1.27 -28.24
C ARG A 221 -24.02 -2.05 -27.54
N SER A 222 -24.15 -3.35 -27.84
CA SER A 222 -25.18 -4.20 -27.22
C SER A 222 -24.96 -4.30 -25.70
N ILE A 223 -23.73 -4.37 -25.22
CA ILE A 223 -23.43 -4.37 -23.78
C ILE A 223 -23.84 -3.04 -23.14
N GLU A 224 -23.51 -1.91 -23.77
CA GLU A 224 -23.87 -0.56 -23.27
C GLU A 224 -25.39 -0.32 -23.27
N GLU A 225 -26.10 -0.81 -24.30
CA GLU A 225 -27.56 -0.72 -24.39
C GLU A 225 -28.27 -1.54 -23.29
N GLY A 226 -27.68 -2.63 -22.84
CA GLY A 226 -28.27 -3.51 -21.83
C GLY A 226 -29.55 -4.23 -22.30
N ASN A 227 -30.19 -4.99 -21.41
CA ASN A 227 -31.49 -5.66 -21.63
C ASN A 227 -31.58 -6.57 -22.90
N ASN A 228 -30.45 -7.14 -23.33
CA ASN A 228 -30.35 -8.07 -24.44
C ASN A 228 -29.46 -9.26 -24.09
N GLU A 229 -29.50 -10.31 -24.93
CA GLU A 229 -28.76 -11.55 -24.67
C GLU A 229 -27.25 -11.35 -24.59
N THR A 230 -26.67 -10.47 -25.40
CA THR A 230 -25.23 -10.14 -25.39
C THR A 230 -24.82 -9.52 -24.07
N ALA A 231 -25.61 -8.60 -23.54
CA ALA A 231 -25.37 -7.97 -22.24
C ALA A 231 -25.45 -8.99 -21.08
N VAL A 232 -26.42 -9.93 -21.16
CA VAL A 232 -26.54 -11.02 -20.17
C VAL A 232 -25.33 -11.95 -20.22
N ILE A 233 -24.83 -12.29 -21.41
CA ILE A 233 -23.60 -13.10 -21.56
C ILE A 233 -22.38 -12.34 -21.00
N ALA A 234 -22.26 -11.04 -21.26
CA ALA A 234 -21.19 -10.22 -20.75
C ALA A 234 -21.19 -10.17 -19.21
N ASP A 235 -22.35 -9.97 -18.59
CA ASP A 235 -22.49 -9.99 -17.13
C ASP A 235 -22.16 -11.38 -16.55
N LEU A 236 -22.63 -12.47 -17.16
CA LEU A 236 -22.31 -13.83 -16.76
C LEU A 236 -20.79 -14.09 -16.77
N ILE A 237 -20.10 -13.71 -17.85
CA ILE A 237 -18.65 -13.87 -17.99
C ILE A 237 -17.94 -13.02 -16.92
N SER A 238 -18.30 -11.76 -16.82
CA SER A 238 -17.68 -10.81 -15.87
C SER A 238 -17.81 -11.26 -14.43
N VAL A 239 -19.00 -11.70 -14.03
CA VAL A 239 -19.28 -12.20 -12.67
C VAL A 239 -18.48 -13.48 -12.39
N ALA A 240 -18.41 -14.41 -13.33
CA ALA A 240 -17.65 -15.64 -13.15
C ALA A 240 -16.16 -15.40 -13.04
N VAL A 241 -15.59 -14.55 -13.89
CA VAL A 241 -14.15 -14.18 -13.84
C VAL A 241 -13.85 -13.39 -12.57
N LEU A 242 -14.72 -12.44 -12.17
CA LEU A 242 -14.55 -11.66 -10.95
C LEU A 242 -14.44 -12.56 -9.71
N LYS A 243 -15.27 -13.60 -9.60
CA LYS A 243 -15.16 -14.57 -8.50
C LYS A 243 -13.80 -15.26 -8.48
N ARG A 244 -13.23 -15.61 -9.65
CA ARG A 244 -11.87 -16.19 -9.72
C ARG A 244 -10.81 -15.18 -9.27
N HIS A 245 -10.97 -13.89 -9.64
CA HIS A 245 -10.06 -12.83 -9.15
C HIS A 245 -10.09 -12.72 -7.62
N LEU A 246 -11.28 -12.76 -7.01
CA LEU A 246 -11.40 -12.71 -5.53
C LEU A 246 -10.75 -13.94 -4.89
N GLU A 247 -10.92 -15.14 -5.45
CA GLU A 247 -10.26 -16.36 -4.98
C GLU A 247 -8.72 -16.26 -5.09
N THR A 248 -8.19 -15.72 -6.20
CA THR A 248 -6.75 -15.47 -6.36
C THR A 248 -6.22 -14.47 -5.32
N MET A 249 -6.97 -13.40 -5.04
CA MET A 249 -6.56 -12.38 -4.05
C MET A 249 -6.67 -12.91 -2.62
N ASP A 250 -7.67 -13.74 -2.30
CA ASP A 250 -7.83 -14.40 -1.01
C ASP A 250 -6.61 -15.30 -0.69
N ARG A 251 -6.02 -15.97 -1.68
CA ARG A 251 -4.75 -16.71 -1.53
C ARG A 251 -3.60 -15.85 -1.02
N LEU A 252 -3.67 -14.54 -1.24
CA LEU A 252 -2.67 -13.55 -0.77
C LEU A 252 -3.11 -12.82 0.49
N ASP A 253 -4.23 -13.21 1.12
CA ASP A 253 -4.83 -12.49 2.25
C ASP A 253 -5.17 -11.04 1.88
N ILE A 254 -5.76 -10.83 0.68
CA ILE A 254 -6.20 -9.54 0.16
C ILE A 254 -7.72 -9.56 -0.02
N GLU A 255 -8.40 -8.67 0.69
CA GLU A 255 -9.84 -8.58 0.74
C GLU A 255 -10.34 -7.19 0.32
N TYR A 256 -11.58 -7.13 -0.17
CA TYR A 256 -12.26 -5.90 -0.57
C TYR A 256 -13.58 -5.77 0.19
N ASP A 257 -13.96 -4.53 0.48
CA ASP A 257 -15.25 -4.20 1.08
C ASP A 257 -16.32 -4.00 0.01
N PHE A 258 -15.96 -3.37 -1.12
CA PHE A 258 -16.91 -3.01 -2.16
C PHE A 258 -16.34 -3.13 -3.58
N LEU A 259 -17.19 -3.61 -4.49
CA LEU A 259 -16.93 -3.83 -5.91
C LEU A 259 -17.87 -2.95 -6.76
N PRO A 260 -17.55 -1.67 -6.97
CA PRO A 260 -18.33 -0.82 -7.86
C PRO A 260 -18.17 -1.25 -9.31
N ARG A 261 -19.28 -1.44 -10.02
CA ARG A 261 -19.29 -1.81 -11.45
C ARG A 261 -19.50 -0.59 -12.32
N GLU A 262 -18.78 -0.51 -13.43
CA GLU A 262 -18.93 0.56 -14.40
C GLU A 262 -20.35 0.62 -15.00
N SER A 263 -20.98 -0.56 -15.24
CA SER A 263 -22.37 -0.63 -15.72
C SER A 263 -23.34 0.17 -14.86
N GLU A 264 -23.18 0.16 -13.52
CA GLU A 264 -24.08 0.84 -12.60
C GLU A 264 -23.86 2.36 -12.62
N ILE A 265 -22.64 2.83 -12.89
CA ILE A 265 -22.36 4.25 -13.09
C ILE A 265 -23.15 4.80 -14.28
N LEU A 266 -23.32 3.96 -15.33
CA LEU A 266 -24.12 4.28 -16.51
C LEU A 266 -25.61 4.20 -16.21
N HIS A 267 -26.08 3.07 -15.68
CA HIS A 267 -27.51 2.78 -15.43
C HIS A 267 -28.13 3.70 -14.37
N LEU A 268 -27.35 4.12 -13.36
CA LEU A 268 -27.81 5.05 -12.32
C LEU A 268 -27.60 6.53 -12.69
N HIS A 269 -27.20 6.79 -13.94
CA HIS A 269 -27.04 8.15 -14.47
C HIS A 269 -26.09 9.04 -13.66
N PHE A 270 -24.99 8.47 -13.13
CA PHE A 270 -23.96 9.22 -12.40
C PHE A 270 -23.31 10.27 -13.29
N TRP A 271 -23.05 9.91 -14.55
CA TRP A 271 -22.50 10.85 -15.51
C TRP A 271 -23.43 12.03 -15.78
N ASP A 272 -24.72 11.81 -15.93
CA ASP A 272 -25.68 12.90 -16.21
C ASP A 272 -25.71 13.92 -15.06
N ALA A 273 -25.62 13.41 -13.81
CA ALA A 273 -25.55 14.28 -12.64
C ALA A 273 -24.21 15.06 -12.58
N ALA A 274 -23.09 14.40 -12.87
CA ALA A 274 -21.78 15.04 -12.93
C ALA A 274 -21.70 16.05 -14.07
N PHE A 275 -22.18 15.69 -15.26
CA PHE A 275 -22.17 16.55 -16.44
C PHE A 275 -22.95 17.85 -16.22
N SER A 276 -24.13 17.78 -15.60
CA SER A 276 -24.92 18.96 -15.27
C SER A 276 -24.13 19.91 -14.36
N LYS A 277 -23.52 19.38 -13.28
CA LYS A 277 -22.72 20.17 -12.34
C LYS A 277 -21.48 20.78 -13.01
N LEU A 278 -20.74 20.00 -13.81
CA LEU A 278 -19.57 20.47 -14.54
C LEU A 278 -19.89 21.56 -15.57
N LYS A 279 -21.04 21.43 -16.24
CA LYS A 279 -21.53 22.43 -17.19
C LYS A 279 -21.97 23.73 -16.50
N GLU A 280 -22.74 23.63 -15.42
CA GLU A 280 -23.20 24.78 -14.62
C GLU A 280 -22.02 25.55 -14.01
N ALA A 281 -20.98 24.86 -13.58
CA ALA A 281 -19.75 25.47 -13.06
C ALA A 281 -18.81 26.01 -14.15
N GLY A 282 -19.14 25.81 -15.44
CA GLY A 282 -18.29 26.25 -16.57
C GLY A 282 -16.99 25.45 -16.73
N VAL A 283 -16.88 24.30 -16.08
CA VAL A 283 -15.71 23.40 -16.21
C VAL A 283 -15.69 22.74 -17.58
N LEU A 284 -16.88 22.40 -18.11
CA LEU A 284 -17.04 21.88 -19.46
C LEU A 284 -17.54 22.95 -20.38
N THR A 285 -16.89 23.09 -21.54
CA THR A 285 -17.26 24.01 -22.63
C THR A 285 -17.57 23.25 -23.91
N TYR A 286 -18.61 23.64 -24.63
CA TYR A 286 -18.93 23.06 -25.92
C TYR A 286 -18.10 23.77 -27.02
N GLU A 287 -17.37 22.98 -27.80
CA GLU A 287 -16.52 23.49 -28.88
C GLU A 287 -17.33 23.53 -30.18
N ALA A 288 -17.72 24.76 -30.60
CA ALA A 288 -18.53 24.97 -31.79
C ALA A 288 -17.71 24.96 -33.10
N GLU A 289 -16.41 25.22 -33.03
CA GLU A 289 -15.49 25.35 -34.16
C GLU A 289 -14.14 24.66 -33.84
N GLY A 290 -13.28 24.46 -34.83
CA GLY A 290 -11.95 23.89 -34.67
C GLY A 290 -11.94 22.36 -34.74
N LYS A 291 -10.81 21.75 -34.29
CA LYS A 291 -10.53 20.32 -34.38
C LYS A 291 -11.49 19.47 -33.52
N ASN A 292 -11.90 19.99 -32.38
CA ASN A 292 -12.79 19.33 -31.43
C ASN A 292 -14.26 19.75 -31.60
N LYS A 293 -14.62 20.23 -32.79
CA LYS A 293 -15.99 20.69 -33.10
C LYS A 293 -17.04 19.63 -32.73
N GLY A 294 -18.03 20.05 -31.98
CA GLY A 294 -19.13 19.20 -31.53
C GLY A 294 -18.83 18.45 -30.22
N CYS A 295 -17.63 18.59 -29.66
CA CYS A 295 -17.23 17.95 -28.41
C CYS A 295 -17.45 18.87 -27.21
N TRP A 296 -17.61 18.25 -26.03
CA TRP A 296 -17.44 18.92 -24.74
C TRP A 296 -16.03 18.72 -24.25
N ILE A 297 -15.34 19.81 -23.97
CA ILE A 297 -13.95 19.85 -23.59
C ILE A 297 -13.78 20.43 -22.19
N MET A 298 -12.78 19.97 -21.47
CA MET A 298 -12.27 20.56 -20.25
C MET A 298 -10.93 21.25 -20.55
N ARG A 299 -10.76 22.50 -20.10
CA ARG A 299 -9.52 23.26 -20.25
C ARG A 299 -8.70 23.14 -18.96
N ARG A 300 -7.40 22.96 -19.09
CA ARG A 300 -6.49 22.91 -17.93
C ARG A 300 -6.45 24.26 -17.22
N ALA A 301 -6.50 24.24 -15.89
CA ALA A 301 -6.34 25.42 -15.06
C ALA A 301 -4.90 25.95 -15.19
N GLY A 302 -4.75 27.13 -15.78
CA GLY A 302 -3.45 27.79 -16.06
C GLY A 302 -3.44 28.56 -17.37
N THR A 303 -4.37 28.28 -18.28
CA THR A 303 -4.44 28.90 -19.61
C THR A 303 -5.57 29.87 -19.78
N SER A 304 -6.35 30.25 -18.74
CA SER A 304 -7.45 31.21 -18.91
C SER A 304 -7.82 32.03 -17.69
N ALA A 305 -8.11 33.28 -17.95
CA ALA A 305 -8.93 34.22 -17.19
C ALA A 305 -8.37 34.84 -15.90
N ALA A 306 -7.17 35.39 -15.97
CA ALA A 306 -6.89 36.61 -15.22
C ALA A 306 -7.03 37.83 -16.16
N LYS A 307 -8.19 37.99 -16.77
CA LYS A 307 -8.57 39.27 -17.44
C LYS A 307 -10.00 39.61 -17.10
N GLY A 308 -10.15 40.18 -15.95
CA GLY A 308 -11.31 40.93 -15.53
C GLY A 308 -10.98 41.75 -14.31
N LEU A 309 -10.62 43.02 -14.50
CA LEU A 309 -10.29 44.08 -13.54
C LEU A 309 -8.78 44.32 -13.27
N THR A 310 -8.14 45.03 -14.21
CA THR A 310 -7.30 46.18 -13.84
C THR A 310 -7.15 47.08 -15.07
N THR A 311 -7.33 48.35 -14.82
CA THR A 311 -7.23 49.51 -15.69
C THR A 311 -5.82 49.77 -16.21
N GLU A 312 -5.76 50.17 -17.50
CA GLU A 312 -4.81 51.08 -18.17
C GLU A 312 -3.30 50.74 -18.17
N GLY A 313 -2.82 50.52 -19.38
CA GLY A 313 -1.53 50.99 -19.89
C GLY A 313 -0.41 49.95 -19.99
N THR A 314 -0.24 49.40 -21.15
CA THR A 314 0.92 49.34 -22.07
C THR A 314 0.79 48.15 -23.01
N GLU A 315 0.86 48.48 -24.31
CA GLU A 315 0.93 47.54 -25.43
C GLU A 315 2.24 46.76 -25.37
N ASP A 316 2.11 45.47 -25.22
CA ASP A 316 2.90 44.37 -25.79
C ASP A 316 2.38 43.06 -25.16
N THR A 317 1.28 42.55 -25.73
CA THR A 317 0.75 41.23 -25.35
C THR A 317 1.03 40.27 -26.50
N GLU A 318 2.08 39.44 -26.35
CA GLU A 318 2.07 38.12 -26.96
C GLU A 318 0.82 37.40 -26.43
N GLU A 319 -0.19 37.24 -27.28
CA GLU A 319 -1.29 36.31 -27.05
C GLU A 319 -0.67 34.92 -26.84
N SER A 320 -0.64 34.42 -25.59
CA SER A 320 -0.34 33.02 -25.32
C SER A 320 -1.39 32.20 -26.07
N LYS A 321 -1.02 31.68 -27.22
CA LYS A 321 -1.84 30.73 -27.99
C LYS A 321 -2.05 29.52 -27.08
N ILE A 322 -3.32 29.31 -26.68
CA ILE A 322 -3.75 28.07 -26.02
C ILE A 322 -3.34 26.94 -26.96
N THR A 323 -2.41 26.12 -26.55
CA THR A 323 -1.93 24.97 -27.33
C THR A 323 -3.02 23.90 -27.35
N GLU A 324 -3.13 23.10 -28.40
CA GLU A 324 -4.08 21.98 -28.51
C GLU A 324 -3.88 20.92 -27.40
N GLU A 325 -2.72 20.89 -26.76
CA GLU A 325 -2.37 20.03 -25.63
C GLU A 325 -3.07 20.41 -24.32
N ASP A 326 -3.63 21.63 -24.25
CA ASP A 326 -4.31 22.15 -23.06
C ASP A 326 -5.81 21.82 -23.00
N GLN A 327 -6.33 21.05 -23.96
CA GLN A 327 -7.74 20.68 -24.07
C GLN A 327 -7.96 19.17 -23.96
N LYS A 328 -8.82 18.75 -23.03
CA LYS A 328 -9.23 17.35 -22.89
C LYS A 328 -10.66 17.15 -23.36
N VAL A 329 -10.88 16.29 -24.36
CA VAL A 329 -12.22 15.90 -24.81
C VAL A 329 -12.83 14.93 -23.78
N ILE A 330 -13.93 15.35 -23.18
CA ILE A 330 -14.69 14.57 -22.19
C ILE A 330 -15.89 13.88 -22.85
N VAL A 331 -16.64 14.59 -23.71
CA VAL A 331 -17.73 14.01 -24.53
C VAL A 331 -17.43 14.26 -25.98
N ARG A 332 -17.47 13.23 -26.77
CA ARG A 332 -17.23 13.28 -28.23
C ARG A 332 -18.42 13.90 -28.96
N SER A 333 -18.21 14.32 -30.20
CA SER A 333 -19.25 14.94 -31.05
C SER A 333 -20.46 14.03 -31.33
N ASN A 334 -20.31 12.74 -31.22
CA ASN A 334 -21.39 11.75 -31.35
C ASN A 334 -22.14 11.47 -30.01
N GLY A 335 -21.84 12.23 -28.94
CA GLY A 335 -22.44 12.08 -27.62
C GLY A 335 -21.79 11.03 -26.73
N THR A 336 -20.79 10.29 -27.23
CA THR A 336 -20.11 9.25 -26.43
C THR A 336 -19.24 9.90 -25.34
N VAL A 337 -19.45 9.48 -24.10
CA VAL A 337 -18.66 9.90 -22.94
C VAL A 337 -17.33 9.12 -22.93
N GLY A 338 -16.21 9.85 -22.81
CA GLY A 338 -14.90 9.23 -22.60
C GLY A 338 -14.78 8.59 -21.21
N TYR A 339 -13.84 7.65 -21.05
CA TYR A 339 -13.59 7.00 -19.76
C TYR A 339 -13.33 8.00 -18.63
N VAL A 340 -12.64 9.10 -18.91
CA VAL A 340 -12.34 10.16 -17.94
C VAL A 340 -13.61 10.81 -17.39
N GLY A 341 -14.66 10.96 -18.21
CA GLY A 341 -15.95 11.51 -17.76
C GLY A 341 -16.61 10.60 -16.69
N LYS A 342 -16.56 9.28 -16.92
CA LYS A 342 -17.07 8.29 -15.94
C LYS A 342 -16.24 8.33 -14.66
N ASP A 343 -14.91 8.46 -14.77
CA ASP A 343 -14.02 8.59 -13.62
C ASP A 343 -14.33 9.84 -12.77
N ILE A 344 -14.58 10.99 -13.40
CA ILE A 344 -14.97 12.20 -12.68
C ILE A 344 -16.27 11.97 -11.90
N ALA A 345 -17.29 11.40 -12.53
CA ALA A 345 -18.57 11.13 -11.88
C ALA A 345 -18.41 10.17 -10.67
N TYR A 346 -17.62 9.12 -10.85
CA TYR A 346 -17.34 8.14 -9.82
C TYR A 346 -16.56 8.75 -8.64
N HIS A 347 -15.56 9.60 -8.89
CA HIS A 347 -14.82 10.28 -7.82
C HIS A 347 -15.67 11.34 -7.11
N MET A 348 -16.60 12.01 -7.80
CA MET A 348 -17.60 12.86 -7.14
C MET A 348 -18.50 12.06 -6.19
N TRP A 349 -18.88 10.82 -6.56
CA TRP A 349 -19.62 9.94 -5.67
C TRP A 349 -18.76 9.55 -4.44
N LYS A 350 -17.51 9.18 -4.61
CA LYS A 350 -16.61 8.83 -3.52
C LYS A 350 -16.53 9.92 -2.45
N PHE A 351 -16.49 11.18 -2.85
CA PHE A 351 -16.48 12.34 -1.94
C PHE A 351 -17.87 12.83 -1.50
N GLY A 352 -18.95 12.12 -1.81
CA GLY A 352 -20.31 12.56 -1.47
C GLY A 352 -20.84 13.79 -2.26
N LEU A 353 -20.16 14.17 -3.34
CA LEU A 353 -20.42 15.40 -4.10
C LEU A 353 -21.45 15.20 -5.22
N LEU A 354 -21.76 13.95 -5.57
CA LEU A 354 -22.60 13.63 -6.71
C LEU A 354 -24.12 13.82 -6.42
N GLY A 355 -24.57 13.49 -5.20
CA GLY A 355 -25.96 13.48 -4.81
C GLY A 355 -26.74 12.27 -5.37
N ARG A 356 -26.03 11.20 -5.72
CA ARG A 356 -26.56 9.90 -6.15
C ARG A 356 -25.75 8.80 -5.47
N ASP A 357 -26.35 7.62 -5.30
CA ASP A 357 -25.72 6.48 -4.69
C ASP A 357 -26.02 5.20 -5.48
N PHE A 358 -25.24 4.15 -5.24
CA PHE A 358 -25.47 2.81 -5.74
C PHE A 358 -26.54 2.11 -4.90
N GLY A 359 -27.16 1.07 -5.46
CA GLY A 359 -27.68 -0.03 -4.67
C GLY A 359 -26.53 -0.98 -4.29
N TYR A 360 -26.69 -1.73 -3.21
CA TYR A 360 -25.64 -2.61 -2.69
C TYR A 360 -26.21 -4.01 -2.46
N ARG A 361 -25.44 -5.03 -2.81
CA ARG A 361 -25.79 -6.44 -2.61
C ARG A 361 -24.58 -7.23 -2.16
N LYS A 362 -24.73 -8.16 -1.23
CA LYS A 362 -23.68 -9.12 -0.87
C LYS A 362 -23.31 -9.97 -2.05
N PHE A 363 -22.02 -10.06 -2.34
CA PHE A 363 -21.52 -10.75 -3.53
C PHE A 363 -20.58 -11.92 -3.21
N TYR A 364 -19.64 -11.70 -2.29
CA TYR A 364 -18.66 -12.69 -1.89
C TYR A 364 -18.49 -12.68 -0.39
N ARG A 365 -18.27 -13.85 0.21
CA ARG A 365 -18.00 -13.97 1.63
C ARG A 365 -16.67 -14.66 1.84
N TYR A 366 -15.76 -13.95 2.48
CA TYR A 366 -14.44 -14.47 2.79
C TYR A 366 -14.47 -15.52 3.91
N PRO A 367 -13.43 -16.39 4.03
CA PRO A 367 -13.38 -17.44 5.07
C PRO A 367 -13.47 -16.91 6.50
N ASN A 368 -13.00 -15.69 6.77
CA ASN A 368 -13.10 -14.99 8.05
C ASN A 368 -14.48 -14.37 8.31
N ALA A 369 -15.48 -14.66 7.47
CA ALA A 369 -16.85 -14.15 7.52
C ALA A 369 -17.00 -12.65 7.16
N HIS A 370 -15.99 -12.00 6.61
CA HIS A 370 -16.10 -10.68 6.01
C HIS A 370 -16.95 -10.74 4.73
N ASP A 371 -17.93 -9.86 4.59
CA ASP A 371 -18.81 -9.77 3.43
C ASP A 371 -18.27 -8.69 2.46
N CYS A 372 -18.05 -9.08 1.20
CA CYS A 372 -17.73 -8.17 0.11
C CYS A 372 -19.00 -7.83 -0.67
N TRP A 373 -19.26 -6.55 -0.86
CA TRP A 373 -20.45 -6.02 -1.52
C TRP A 373 -20.18 -5.68 -2.98
N ILE A 374 -21.22 -5.71 -3.81
CA ILE A 374 -21.17 -5.28 -5.20
C ILE A 374 -22.25 -4.24 -5.48
N SER A 375 -21.95 -3.29 -6.37
CA SER A 375 -22.94 -2.32 -6.81
C SER A 375 -24.06 -2.97 -7.64
N THR A 376 -25.28 -2.46 -7.49
CA THR A 376 -26.47 -2.89 -8.23
C THR A 376 -27.44 -1.71 -8.37
N THR A 377 -28.44 -1.86 -9.25
CA THR A 377 -29.59 -0.92 -9.32
C THR A 377 -30.61 -1.19 -8.22
N ASP A 378 -30.74 -2.46 -7.82
CA ASP A 378 -31.70 -2.92 -6.79
C ASP A 378 -30.91 -3.40 -5.58
N GLY A 379 -30.82 -2.57 -4.54
CA GLY A 379 -29.99 -2.84 -3.35
C GLY A 379 -30.74 -3.48 -2.20
N GLU A 380 -29.97 -4.12 -1.30
CA GLU A 380 -30.43 -4.51 0.02
C GLU A 380 -30.61 -3.25 0.90
N LEU A 381 -31.59 -3.26 1.81
CA LEU A 381 -31.88 -2.10 2.67
C LEU A 381 -30.86 -1.94 3.81
N ASP A 382 -30.28 -3.05 4.26
CA ASP A 382 -29.28 -3.08 5.34
C ASP A 382 -27.90 -3.34 4.75
N HIS A 383 -27.18 -2.26 4.50
CA HIS A 383 -25.84 -2.29 3.90
C HIS A 383 -24.92 -1.24 4.52
N PRO A 384 -23.58 -1.44 4.50
CA PRO A 384 -22.61 -0.40 4.86
C PRO A 384 -22.69 0.81 3.92
N HIS A 385 -22.26 1.94 4.40
CA HIS A 385 -22.12 3.15 3.57
C HIS A 385 -20.68 3.26 3.02
N PHE A 386 -20.52 3.24 1.70
CA PHE A 386 -19.21 3.18 1.04
C PHE A 386 -18.74 4.49 0.38
N GLY A 387 -19.56 5.48 0.27
CA GLY A 387 -19.20 6.80 -0.23
C GLY A 387 -18.89 7.81 0.87
N ASP A 388 -18.85 9.10 0.51
CA ASP A 388 -18.73 10.23 1.43
C ASP A 388 -17.47 10.15 2.32
N VAL A 389 -16.32 9.87 1.66
CA VAL A 389 -15.04 9.71 2.36
C VAL A 389 -14.27 11.02 2.45
N ALA A 390 -13.41 11.12 3.47
CA ALA A 390 -12.57 12.28 3.70
C ALA A 390 -11.32 12.31 2.82
N GLU A 391 -10.83 11.15 2.38
CA GLU A 391 -9.55 11.03 1.71
C GLU A 391 -9.56 9.80 0.77
N ILE A 392 -8.96 9.92 -0.40
CA ILE A 392 -8.91 8.86 -1.41
C ILE A 392 -7.46 8.60 -1.83
N TYR A 393 -7.10 7.32 -1.86
CA TYR A 393 -5.89 6.81 -2.50
C TYR A 393 -6.27 5.87 -3.64
N ASN A 394 -5.90 6.23 -4.86
CA ASN A 394 -6.12 5.41 -6.03
C ASN A 394 -4.81 4.78 -6.49
N VAL A 395 -4.67 3.47 -6.27
CA VAL A 395 -3.45 2.70 -6.59
C VAL A 395 -3.53 2.24 -8.03
N ILE A 396 -2.85 2.95 -8.92
CA ILE A 396 -2.94 2.73 -10.35
C ILE A 396 -1.60 3.01 -11.05
N ASP A 397 -1.35 2.33 -12.16
CA ASP A 397 -0.13 2.45 -12.97
C ASP A 397 0.16 3.90 -13.41
N THR A 398 1.44 4.29 -13.46
CA THR A 398 1.89 5.64 -13.85
C THR A 398 1.38 6.09 -15.21
N ARG A 399 1.11 5.17 -16.13
CA ARG A 399 0.55 5.46 -17.46
C ARG A 399 -0.86 6.06 -17.42
N GLN A 400 -1.56 5.97 -16.29
CA GLN A 400 -2.88 6.56 -16.08
C GLN A 400 -2.83 7.95 -15.41
N ALA A 401 -1.65 8.52 -15.19
CA ALA A 401 -1.48 9.79 -14.47
C ALA A 401 -2.30 10.94 -15.09
N GLU A 402 -2.40 11.01 -16.41
CA GLU A 402 -3.18 12.06 -17.09
C GLU A 402 -4.68 12.01 -16.74
N ALA A 403 -5.25 10.79 -16.70
CA ALA A 403 -6.66 10.61 -16.34
C ALA A 403 -6.91 11.05 -14.89
N GLN A 404 -6.00 10.66 -13.97
CA GLN A 404 -6.09 11.02 -12.56
C GLN A 404 -5.97 12.53 -12.34
N ASN A 405 -5.05 13.20 -13.04
CA ASN A 405 -4.90 14.65 -12.99
C ASN A 405 -6.17 15.36 -13.50
N THR A 406 -6.82 14.82 -14.54
CA THR A 406 -8.07 15.38 -15.07
C THR A 406 -9.20 15.32 -14.04
N VAL A 407 -9.29 14.27 -13.24
CA VAL A 407 -10.24 14.17 -12.12
C VAL A 407 -9.96 15.25 -11.07
N ILE A 408 -8.69 15.44 -10.67
CA ILE A 408 -8.28 16.47 -9.70
C ILE A 408 -8.65 17.87 -10.22
N GLU A 409 -8.37 18.14 -11.48
CA GLU A 409 -8.70 19.43 -12.12
C GLU A 409 -10.22 19.66 -12.17
N ALA A 410 -11.01 18.63 -12.45
CA ALA A 410 -12.47 18.71 -12.44
C ALA A 410 -13.01 19.05 -11.05
N LEU A 411 -12.51 18.40 -10.00
CA LEU A 411 -12.88 18.69 -8.61
C LEU A 411 -12.55 20.14 -8.23
N ARG A 412 -11.37 20.61 -8.58
CA ARG A 412 -10.96 22.01 -8.35
C ARG A 412 -11.85 23.00 -9.13
N GLY A 413 -12.14 22.70 -10.39
CA GLY A 413 -13.01 23.51 -11.23
C GLY A 413 -14.45 23.62 -10.69
N LEU A 414 -14.93 22.57 -10.03
CA LEU A 414 -16.21 22.55 -9.32
C LEU A 414 -16.19 23.30 -7.97
N GLY A 415 -15.04 23.86 -7.55
CA GLY A 415 -14.90 24.55 -6.27
C GLY A 415 -14.58 23.64 -5.09
N HIS A 416 -14.32 22.36 -5.32
CA HIS A 416 -14.01 21.36 -4.28
C HIS A 416 -12.49 21.17 -4.12
N GLY A 417 -11.74 22.27 -3.88
CA GLY A 417 -10.29 22.25 -3.75
C GLY A 417 -9.79 21.35 -2.63
N GLU A 418 -10.46 21.31 -1.47
CA GLU A 418 -10.11 20.43 -0.36
C GLU A 418 -10.23 18.95 -0.73
N ALA A 419 -11.26 18.55 -1.45
CA ALA A 419 -11.42 17.18 -1.94
C ALA A 419 -10.32 16.83 -2.96
N ALA A 420 -10.00 17.77 -3.86
CA ALA A 420 -8.91 17.60 -4.82
C ALA A 420 -7.53 17.42 -4.14
N ASP A 421 -7.27 18.14 -3.02
CA ASP A 421 -6.03 18.05 -2.25
C ASP A 421 -5.94 16.76 -1.41
N ARG A 422 -7.09 16.12 -1.13
CA ARG A 422 -7.21 14.84 -0.41
C ARG A 422 -7.36 13.64 -1.34
N TYR A 423 -7.21 13.84 -2.63
CA TYR A 423 -7.15 12.79 -3.64
C TYR A 423 -5.70 12.51 -4.00
N THR A 424 -5.25 11.28 -3.83
CA THR A 424 -3.88 10.87 -4.12
C THR A 424 -3.86 9.76 -5.18
N HIS A 425 -3.24 10.04 -6.31
CA HIS A 425 -2.82 9.02 -7.25
C HIS A 425 -1.58 8.31 -6.67
N PHE A 426 -1.77 7.12 -6.10
CA PHE A 426 -0.67 6.26 -5.71
C PHE A 426 -0.14 5.54 -6.97
N SER A 427 0.73 6.23 -7.70
CA SER A 427 1.32 5.71 -8.94
C SER A 427 2.44 4.71 -8.67
N TYR A 428 2.55 3.70 -9.53
CA TYR A 428 3.62 2.70 -9.47
C TYR A 428 4.04 2.26 -10.87
N GLU A 429 5.27 1.75 -11.02
CA GLU A 429 5.82 1.20 -12.26
C GLU A 429 5.54 -0.31 -12.38
N MET A 430 5.62 -0.82 -13.60
CA MET A 430 5.26 -2.19 -13.94
C MET A 430 6.19 -3.26 -13.34
N VAL A 431 5.70 -4.51 -13.34
CA VAL A 431 6.48 -5.73 -13.08
C VAL A 431 6.78 -6.43 -14.39
N ALA A 432 8.02 -6.81 -14.55
CA ALA A 432 8.55 -7.65 -15.62
C ALA A 432 9.10 -8.96 -15.02
N LEU A 433 9.58 -9.87 -15.85
CA LEU A 433 10.30 -11.08 -15.42
C LEU A 433 11.77 -11.00 -15.80
N THR A 434 12.63 -11.65 -15.01
CA THR A 434 13.97 -11.99 -15.53
C THR A 434 13.84 -13.05 -16.65
N PRO A 435 14.78 -13.08 -17.61
CA PRO A 435 14.80 -14.14 -18.63
C PRO A 435 14.85 -15.54 -18.01
N ARG A 436 15.56 -15.71 -16.89
CA ARG A 436 15.64 -16.96 -16.15
C ARG A 436 14.26 -17.38 -15.65
N CYS A 437 13.56 -16.49 -14.95
CA CYS A 437 12.21 -16.75 -14.44
C CYS A 437 11.22 -17.08 -15.56
N ALA A 438 11.28 -16.37 -16.69
CA ALA A 438 10.45 -16.63 -17.83
C ALA A 438 10.71 -18.05 -18.43
N ALA A 439 11.99 -18.46 -18.50
CA ALA A 439 12.34 -19.82 -18.96
C ALA A 439 11.87 -20.91 -17.97
N GLU A 440 11.98 -20.68 -16.64
CA GLU A 440 11.48 -21.60 -15.61
C GLU A 440 9.95 -21.77 -15.66
N LEU A 441 9.24 -20.74 -16.09
CA LEU A 441 7.79 -20.79 -16.36
C LEU A 441 7.42 -21.43 -17.71
N GLY A 442 8.41 -21.93 -18.48
CA GLY A 442 8.21 -22.63 -19.72
C GLY A 442 8.09 -21.76 -20.97
N TYR A 443 8.45 -20.47 -20.91
CA TYR A 443 8.43 -19.59 -22.06
C TYR A 443 9.64 -19.84 -22.99
N ASN A 444 9.37 -19.96 -24.29
CA ASN A 444 10.42 -20.04 -25.31
C ASN A 444 10.95 -18.62 -25.59
N LEU A 445 12.20 -18.37 -25.19
CA LEU A 445 12.86 -17.09 -25.35
C LEU A 445 13.79 -17.09 -26.55
N SER A 446 13.78 -16.02 -27.34
CA SER A 446 14.79 -15.76 -28.36
C SER A 446 16.15 -15.45 -27.69
N ASP A 447 17.24 -15.54 -28.47
CA ASP A 447 18.56 -15.14 -27.96
C ASP A 447 18.62 -13.64 -27.59
N GLU A 448 17.88 -12.80 -28.31
CA GLU A 448 17.71 -11.38 -27.98
C GLU A 448 17.00 -11.20 -26.64
N ASP A 449 15.92 -11.92 -26.39
CA ASP A 449 15.17 -11.83 -25.11
C ASP A 449 16.02 -12.33 -23.93
N ARG A 450 16.83 -13.39 -24.15
CA ARG A 450 17.75 -13.90 -23.11
C ARG A 450 18.83 -12.88 -22.71
N ALA A 451 19.20 -11.98 -23.63
CA ALA A 451 20.21 -10.94 -23.39
C ALA A 451 19.65 -9.67 -22.71
N ARG A 452 18.32 -9.54 -22.60
CA ARG A 452 17.67 -8.39 -21.96
C ARG A 452 17.79 -8.46 -20.44
N PRO A 453 17.82 -7.32 -19.74
CA PRO A 453 17.78 -7.30 -18.27
C PRO A 453 16.45 -7.79 -17.70
N TRP A 454 15.36 -7.65 -18.46
CA TRP A 454 14.01 -8.09 -18.13
C TRP A 454 13.14 -8.23 -19.38
N ILE A 455 12.06 -8.97 -19.24
CA ILE A 455 11.05 -9.24 -20.28
C ILE A 455 9.70 -8.70 -19.81
N GLU A 456 9.10 -7.82 -20.62
CA GLU A 456 7.78 -7.29 -20.33
C GLU A 456 6.72 -8.40 -20.44
N VAL A 457 5.91 -8.53 -19.39
CA VAL A 457 4.76 -9.45 -19.35
C VAL A 457 3.58 -8.81 -20.06
N SER A 458 3.23 -9.32 -21.23
CA SER A 458 2.09 -8.81 -22.01
C SER A 458 1.18 -9.96 -22.46
N GLY A 459 -0.04 -9.97 -21.94
CA GLY A 459 -1.05 -10.96 -22.34
C GLY A 459 -1.44 -10.90 -23.84
N ARG A 460 -1.18 -9.76 -24.51
CA ARG A 460 -1.43 -9.61 -25.96
C ARG A 460 -0.37 -10.28 -26.82
N LYS A 461 0.85 -10.42 -26.31
CA LYS A 461 1.99 -11.04 -27.01
C LYS A 461 2.22 -12.50 -26.64
N GLY A 462 1.32 -13.13 -25.89
CA GLY A 462 1.47 -14.52 -25.42
C GLY A 462 2.43 -14.70 -24.22
N PHE A 463 3.05 -13.63 -23.74
CA PHE A 463 3.94 -13.62 -22.56
C PHE A 463 3.21 -13.17 -21.30
N GLY A 464 2.06 -13.77 -21.00
CA GLY A 464 1.26 -13.43 -19.84
C GLY A 464 1.44 -14.46 -18.73
N VAL A 465 2.09 -14.10 -17.63
CA VAL A 465 2.19 -14.99 -16.47
C VAL A 465 0.92 -14.84 -15.63
N LYS A 466 0.10 -15.90 -15.61
CA LYS A 466 -1.10 -15.97 -14.79
C LYS A 466 -0.71 -15.99 -13.32
N ALA A 467 -1.45 -15.25 -12.49
CA ALA A 467 -1.13 -15.06 -11.08
C ALA A 467 -1.11 -16.36 -10.29
N ASP A 468 -2.10 -17.23 -10.55
CA ASP A 468 -2.18 -18.52 -9.85
C ASP A 468 -1.06 -19.49 -10.25
N ASP A 469 -0.64 -19.52 -11.53
CA ASP A 469 0.51 -20.34 -11.95
C ASP A 469 1.80 -19.89 -11.25
N LEU A 470 1.99 -18.57 -11.09
CA LEU A 470 3.13 -18.00 -10.34
C LEU A 470 3.08 -18.42 -8.86
N LEU A 471 1.92 -18.28 -8.24
CA LEU A 471 1.72 -18.67 -6.83
C LEU A 471 1.95 -20.15 -6.64
N ASP A 472 1.41 -20.99 -7.51
CA ASP A 472 1.58 -22.46 -7.44
C ASP A 472 3.05 -22.86 -7.59
N ALA A 473 3.81 -22.21 -8.49
CA ALA A 473 5.23 -22.44 -8.67
C ALA A 473 6.05 -22.00 -7.43
N LEU A 474 5.73 -20.83 -6.84
CA LEU A 474 6.37 -20.36 -5.60
C LEU A 474 6.11 -21.31 -4.42
N ILE A 475 4.86 -21.75 -4.25
CA ILE A 475 4.47 -22.67 -3.16
C ILE A 475 5.17 -24.01 -3.36
N ALA A 476 5.24 -24.51 -4.58
CA ALA A 476 5.94 -25.78 -4.88
C ALA A 476 7.45 -25.68 -4.60
N ALA A 477 8.08 -24.55 -4.94
CA ALA A 477 9.49 -24.32 -4.66
C ALA A 477 9.77 -24.21 -3.14
N ALA A 478 8.96 -23.43 -2.41
CA ALA A 478 9.05 -23.36 -0.95
C ALA A 478 8.78 -24.72 -0.29
N GLY A 479 7.85 -25.51 -0.83
CA GLY A 479 7.51 -26.84 -0.34
C GLY A 479 8.71 -27.80 -0.35
N LYS A 480 9.53 -27.79 -1.40
CA LYS A 480 10.74 -28.61 -1.47
C LYS A 480 11.71 -28.31 -0.34
N GLU A 481 11.90 -27.04 0.01
CA GLU A 481 12.76 -26.63 1.12
C GLU A 481 12.19 -27.05 2.47
N VAL A 482 10.88 -26.90 2.67
CA VAL A 482 10.19 -27.29 3.90
C VAL A 482 10.20 -28.80 4.09
N ASP A 483 9.96 -29.60 3.04
CA ASP A 483 10.00 -31.05 3.08
C ASP A 483 11.39 -31.58 3.45
N GLY A 484 12.44 -30.93 2.96
CA GLY A 484 13.82 -31.29 3.29
C GLY A 484 14.22 -30.97 4.73
N ARG A 485 13.70 -29.87 5.29
CA ARG A 485 14.08 -29.38 6.64
C ARG A 485 13.21 -29.93 7.76
N HIS A 486 11.95 -30.24 7.47
CA HIS A 486 10.93 -30.63 8.46
C HIS A 486 10.18 -31.90 8.06
N PRO A 487 10.89 -33.02 7.81
CA PRO A 487 10.24 -34.29 7.45
C PRO A 487 9.36 -34.88 8.57
N GLU A 488 9.54 -34.40 9.81
CA GLU A 488 8.79 -34.82 11.01
C GLU A 488 7.36 -34.26 11.06
N LEU A 489 7.07 -33.18 10.31
CA LEU A 489 5.75 -32.57 10.29
C LEU A 489 4.80 -33.29 9.34
N SER A 490 3.50 -33.19 9.60
CA SER A 490 2.48 -33.70 8.69
C SER A 490 2.52 -32.99 7.33
N ALA A 491 2.04 -33.65 6.28
CA ALA A 491 1.96 -33.05 4.94
C ALA A 491 1.14 -31.75 4.92
N ALA A 492 0.05 -31.67 5.70
CA ALA A 492 -0.79 -30.47 5.81
C ALA A 492 -0.05 -29.30 6.49
N GLU A 493 0.72 -29.56 7.54
CA GLU A 493 1.54 -28.53 8.21
C GLU A 493 2.64 -28.03 7.29
N ARG A 494 3.34 -28.93 6.59
CA ARG A 494 4.37 -28.54 5.60
C ARG A 494 3.80 -27.69 4.46
N ALA A 495 2.63 -28.08 3.93
CA ALA A 495 1.95 -27.32 2.91
C ALA A 495 1.54 -25.90 3.39
N SER A 496 1.03 -25.78 4.61
CA SER A 496 0.69 -24.49 5.22
C SER A 496 1.92 -23.61 5.40
N ILE A 497 3.03 -24.16 5.90
CA ILE A 497 4.30 -23.43 6.07
C ILE A 497 4.85 -22.98 4.71
N ALA A 498 4.85 -23.88 3.72
CA ALA A 498 5.31 -23.55 2.36
C ALA A 498 4.50 -22.40 1.74
N THR A 499 3.18 -22.42 1.94
CA THR A 499 2.30 -21.33 1.48
C THR A 499 2.64 -20.02 2.16
N GLN A 500 2.83 -20.00 3.48
CA GLN A 500 3.20 -18.76 4.21
C GLN A 500 4.56 -18.23 3.78
N ILE A 501 5.54 -19.09 3.53
CA ILE A 501 6.87 -18.70 3.04
C ILE A 501 6.75 -18.11 1.61
N ALA A 502 6.04 -18.78 0.72
CA ALA A 502 5.88 -18.34 -0.66
C ALA A 502 5.17 -16.98 -0.78
N ILE A 503 4.07 -16.80 -0.03
CA ILE A 503 3.35 -15.53 0.02
C ILE A 503 4.22 -14.43 0.62
N GLY A 504 4.94 -14.73 1.73
CA GLY A 504 5.87 -13.80 2.36
C GLY A 504 7.00 -13.37 1.41
N ALA A 505 7.55 -14.32 0.65
CA ALA A 505 8.57 -14.07 -0.37
C ALA A 505 8.05 -13.14 -1.48
N LEU A 506 6.87 -13.44 -2.03
CA LEU A 506 6.27 -12.63 -3.09
C LEU A 506 5.94 -11.22 -2.61
N ARG A 507 5.23 -11.09 -1.49
CA ARG A 507 4.83 -9.80 -0.94
C ARG A 507 6.05 -8.93 -0.64
N PHE A 508 7.04 -9.47 0.04
CA PHE A 508 8.28 -8.75 0.35
C PHE A 508 9.02 -8.32 -0.93
N PHE A 509 9.13 -9.21 -1.91
CA PHE A 509 9.79 -8.91 -3.18
C PHE A 509 9.11 -7.73 -3.91
N MET A 510 7.78 -7.71 -3.94
CA MET A 510 7.02 -6.61 -4.56
C MET A 510 7.14 -5.28 -3.81
N LEU A 511 7.41 -5.32 -2.49
CA LEU A 511 7.45 -4.15 -1.61
C LEU A 511 8.86 -3.57 -1.43
N LYS A 512 9.93 -4.35 -1.58
CA LYS A 512 11.30 -3.86 -1.30
C LYS A 512 11.81 -2.81 -2.29
N PHE A 513 11.26 -2.77 -3.49
CA PHE A 513 11.60 -1.77 -4.51
C PHE A 513 10.70 -0.55 -4.38
N THR A 514 11.26 0.63 -4.71
CA THR A 514 10.46 1.85 -4.76
C THR A 514 9.34 1.74 -5.79
N LYS A 515 8.23 2.40 -5.54
CA LYS A 515 7.08 2.39 -6.47
C LYS A 515 7.42 2.88 -7.88
N ALA A 516 8.41 3.78 -8.00
CA ALA A 516 8.90 4.33 -9.27
C ALA A 516 9.87 3.40 -10.03
N SER A 517 10.16 2.21 -9.51
CA SER A 517 11.09 1.27 -10.15
C SER A 517 10.32 0.18 -10.90
N VAL A 518 10.76 -0.10 -12.13
CA VAL A 518 10.38 -1.36 -12.81
C VAL A 518 11.02 -2.53 -12.06
N ILE A 519 10.23 -3.55 -11.75
CA ILE A 519 10.70 -4.75 -11.05
C ILE A 519 10.90 -5.88 -12.06
N ALA A 520 12.06 -6.54 -12.02
CA ALA A 520 12.30 -7.81 -12.71
C ALA A 520 12.16 -8.95 -11.70
N PHE A 521 11.03 -9.66 -11.73
CA PHE A 521 10.75 -10.75 -10.79
C PHE A 521 11.55 -12.01 -11.12
N ASP A 522 12.08 -12.64 -10.06
CA ASP A 522 12.81 -13.90 -10.14
C ASP A 522 12.51 -14.79 -8.92
N PHE A 523 12.30 -16.09 -9.15
CA PHE A 523 11.98 -17.04 -8.07
C PHE A 523 13.10 -17.20 -7.04
N ASN A 524 14.34 -17.34 -7.53
CA ASN A 524 15.48 -17.60 -6.65
C ASN A 524 15.77 -16.38 -5.77
N ASP A 525 15.64 -15.18 -6.35
CA ASP A 525 15.85 -13.93 -5.62
C ASP A 525 14.73 -13.69 -4.58
N ALA A 526 13.50 -14.10 -4.88
CA ALA A 526 12.36 -13.93 -3.96
C ALA A 526 12.40 -14.94 -2.79
N LEU A 527 12.77 -16.21 -3.06
CA LEU A 527 12.77 -17.30 -2.08
C LEU A 527 14.08 -17.43 -1.30
N SER A 528 15.09 -16.63 -1.58
CA SER A 528 16.39 -16.68 -0.88
C SER A 528 16.21 -16.46 0.62
N PHE A 529 16.94 -17.26 1.43
CA PHE A 529 17.06 -17.08 2.87
C PHE A 529 18.19 -16.12 3.26
N GLU A 530 18.86 -15.54 2.30
CA GLU A 530 19.93 -14.56 2.47
C GLU A 530 19.58 -13.24 1.78
N GLY A 531 20.07 -12.14 2.33
CA GLY A 531 19.85 -10.81 1.79
C GLY A 531 18.45 -10.25 2.11
N GLU A 532 18.03 -9.24 1.35
CA GLU A 532 16.78 -8.50 1.55
C GLU A 532 15.58 -9.26 0.98
N THR A 533 15.09 -10.24 1.74
CA THR A 533 14.02 -11.16 1.34
C THR A 533 13.00 -11.40 2.44
N GLY A 534 11.76 -11.77 2.05
CA GLY A 534 10.70 -12.16 2.98
C GLY A 534 11.09 -13.32 3.89
N PRO A 535 11.58 -14.45 3.33
CA PRO A 535 12.03 -15.58 4.13
C PRO A 535 13.11 -15.24 5.17
N TYR A 536 14.04 -14.33 4.87
CA TYR A 536 15.05 -13.88 5.85
C TYR A 536 14.40 -13.20 7.05
N VAL A 537 13.43 -12.30 6.82
CA VAL A 537 12.75 -11.56 7.90
C VAL A 537 11.81 -12.50 8.69
N GLN A 538 11.07 -13.39 7.99
CA GLN A 538 10.25 -14.41 8.64
C GLN A 538 11.10 -15.32 9.54
N TYR A 539 12.26 -15.77 9.05
CA TYR A 539 13.18 -16.61 9.83
C TYR A 539 13.69 -15.89 11.09
N ALA A 540 13.98 -14.58 11.03
CA ALA A 540 14.35 -13.82 12.21
C ALA A 540 13.21 -13.79 13.26
N ALA A 541 11.95 -13.62 12.83
CA ALA A 541 10.79 -13.65 13.71
C ALA A 541 10.56 -15.05 14.32
N VAL A 542 10.70 -16.12 13.54
CA VAL A 542 10.64 -17.52 14.01
C VAL A 542 11.76 -17.81 15.01
N ARG A 543 12.99 -17.36 14.74
CA ARG A 543 14.13 -17.47 15.65
C ARG A 543 13.85 -16.79 16.98
N ALA A 544 13.32 -15.55 16.95
CA ALA A 544 12.95 -14.82 18.16
C ALA A 544 11.89 -15.58 18.98
N THR A 545 10.87 -16.14 18.32
CA THR A 545 9.84 -16.96 18.95
C THR A 545 10.42 -18.26 19.57
N ASN A 546 11.38 -18.89 18.91
CA ASN A 546 12.02 -20.12 19.36
C ASN A 546 12.87 -19.95 20.63
N ILE A 547 13.38 -18.74 20.94
CA ILE A 547 14.04 -18.44 22.20
C ILE A 547 13.10 -18.77 23.37
N PHE A 548 11.89 -18.25 23.31
CA PHE A 548 10.88 -18.42 24.37
C PHE A 548 10.38 -19.87 24.44
N ARG A 549 10.09 -20.46 23.28
CA ARG A 549 9.65 -21.87 23.21
C ARG A 549 10.68 -22.83 23.85
N LYS A 550 11.98 -22.66 23.52
CA LYS A 550 13.06 -23.47 24.11
C LYS A 550 13.27 -23.21 25.60
N GLY A 551 13.02 -21.99 26.04
CA GLY A 551 13.09 -21.59 27.44
C GLY A 551 11.87 -22.00 28.28
N GLY A 552 10.80 -22.49 27.66
CA GLY A 552 9.51 -22.73 28.34
C GLY A 552 8.87 -21.44 28.87
N LEU A 553 9.11 -20.30 28.18
CA LEU A 553 8.73 -18.96 28.60
C LEU A 553 7.62 -18.39 27.69
N ASP A 554 6.73 -17.59 28.25
CA ASP A 554 5.77 -16.78 27.49
C ASP A 554 6.40 -15.43 27.11
N PRO A 555 6.59 -15.12 25.82
CA PRO A 555 7.16 -13.85 25.41
C PRO A 555 6.33 -12.64 25.86
N GLU A 556 5.01 -12.81 26.00
CA GLU A 556 4.13 -11.72 26.43
C GLU A 556 4.35 -11.34 27.90
N SER A 557 4.85 -12.26 28.74
CA SER A 557 5.22 -11.97 30.13
C SER A 557 6.34 -10.92 30.26
N PHE A 558 7.13 -10.72 29.19
CA PHE A 558 8.20 -9.73 29.13
C PHE A 558 7.77 -8.39 28.48
N CYS A 559 6.54 -8.32 27.98
CA CYS A 559 5.98 -7.18 27.26
C CYS A 559 4.68 -6.66 27.88
N ARG A 560 4.24 -7.18 29.03
CA ARG A 560 2.96 -6.78 29.66
C ARG A 560 3.11 -5.60 30.60
N ASP A 561 2.05 -4.83 30.53
CA ASP A 561 1.69 -3.62 31.23
C ASP A 561 1.69 -3.76 32.77
N SER A 562 2.19 -2.74 33.44
CA SER A 562 2.05 -2.51 34.87
C SER A 562 0.61 -2.19 35.32
N ALA A 563 -0.35 -2.09 34.38
CA ALA A 563 -1.76 -1.68 34.61
C ALA A 563 -2.79 -2.80 34.42
N GLY A 564 -2.49 -4.06 34.72
CA GLY A 564 -3.49 -5.09 35.09
C GLY A 564 -4.76 -5.24 34.26
N ARG A 565 -4.82 -4.93 32.98
CA ARG A 565 -5.97 -5.23 32.12
C ARG A 565 -5.79 -6.54 31.35
N GLY A 566 -6.13 -7.62 32.05
CA GLY A 566 -6.21 -8.94 31.46
C GLY A 566 -7.32 -9.03 30.43
N SER A 567 -6.98 -9.43 29.21
CA SER A 567 -7.92 -10.05 28.29
C SER A 567 -8.38 -11.38 28.87
N LEU A 568 -9.68 -11.54 29.06
CA LEU A 568 -10.35 -12.76 29.44
C LEU A 568 -10.16 -13.83 28.36
N ALA A 569 -9.26 -14.77 28.59
CA ALA A 569 -9.33 -16.10 27.98
C ALA A 569 -9.67 -17.09 29.09
N SER A 570 -10.87 -17.67 28.94
CA SER A 570 -11.47 -18.66 29.83
C SER A 570 -10.67 -19.97 29.85
N GLY A 571 -10.48 -20.52 31.03
CA GLY A 571 -10.51 -21.96 31.27
C GLY A 571 -9.21 -22.64 31.64
N ASP A 572 -9.10 -22.92 32.83
CA ASP A 572 -8.88 -24.17 33.57
C ASP A 572 -7.67 -24.16 34.52
N GLY A 573 -7.95 -24.52 35.77
CA GLY A 573 -7.07 -24.39 36.89
C GLY A 573 -5.98 -25.45 36.91
N GLY A 574 -4.80 -25.00 37.26
CA GLY A 574 -3.67 -25.84 37.62
C GLY A 574 -2.62 -25.00 38.32
N ALA A 575 -2.62 -25.06 39.66
CA ALA A 575 -1.63 -24.43 40.51
C ALA A 575 -0.20 -24.87 40.14
N ARG A 576 0.63 -23.94 39.67
CA ARG A 576 2.09 -24.04 39.68
C ARG A 576 2.67 -22.73 40.24
N GLY A 577 3.65 -22.96 41.14
CA GLY A 577 4.16 -22.02 42.11
C GLY A 577 4.74 -20.71 41.59
N ASP A 578 4.88 -19.83 42.49
CA ASP A 578 5.48 -18.52 42.72
C ASP A 578 6.43 -17.83 41.70
N GLU A 579 6.55 -18.27 40.46
CA GLU A 579 7.34 -17.59 39.40
C GLU A 579 6.52 -16.74 38.42
N ALA A 580 5.21 -16.63 38.61
CA ALA A 580 4.28 -16.06 37.62
C ALA A 580 4.09 -14.53 37.68
N SER A 581 4.93 -13.79 38.39
CA SER A 581 4.89 -12.31 38.39
C SER A 581 6.25 -11.71 38.08
N LEU A 582 6.78 -11.99 36.89
CA LEU A 582 7.92 -11.27 36.36
C LEU A 582 7.43 -10.01 35.63
N VAL A 583 6.74 -9.12 36.37
CA VAL A 583 6.48 -7.77 35.93
C VAL A 583 7.82 -7.10 35.60
N PHE A 584 7.87 -6.44 34.44
CA PHE A 584 9.01 -5.67 33.94
C PHE A 584 9.31 -4.48 34.86
N THR A 585 9.90 -4.71 36.01
CA THR A 585 10.24 -3.71 37.04
C THR A 585 11.76 -3.58 37.25
N GLY A 586 12.57 -3.89 36.22
CA GLY A 586 14.04 -3.77 36.30
C GLY A 586 14.52 -2.44 35.73
N ASP A 587 15.35 -1.72 36.48
CA ASP A 587 16.18 -0.64 35.92
C ASP A 587 17.23 -1.23 34.97
N PHE A 588 17.01 -1.09 33.66
CA PHE A 588 17.94 -1.55 32.62
C PHE A 588 19.02 -0.53 32.26
N SER A 589 19.08 0.61 32.94
CA SER A 589 20.05 1.69 32.66
C SER A 589 21.49 1.16 32.62
N GLN A 590 21.84 0.25 33.54
CA GLN A 590 23.16 -0.36 33.60
C GLN A 590 23.54 -1.20 32.36
N PHE A 591 22.57 -1.74 31.62
CA PHE A 591 22.81 -2.57 30.44
C PHE A 591 22.71 -1.81 29.10
N LEU A 592 22.24 -0.56 29.13
CA LEU A 592 22.02 0.27 27.95
C LEU A 592 23.14 1.30 27.70
N ASN A 593 24.17 1.31 28.55
CA ASN A 593 25.29 2.25 28.46
C ASN A 593 26.62 1.53 28.12
N GLY A 594 27.57 2.28 27.54
CA GLY A 594 28.85 1.75 27.08
C GLY A 594 28.75 0.98 25.76
N SER A 595 29.88 0.56 25.20
CA SER A 595 29.96 -0.01 23.84
C SER A 595 29.04 -1.23 23.61
N SER A 596 28.94 -2.12 24.60
CA SER A 596 28.01 -3.28 24.54
C SER A 596 26.55 -2.84 24.68
N GLY A 597 26.27 -1.81 25.50
CA GLY A 597 24.96 -1.22 25.67
C GLY A 597 24.51 -0.47 24.41
N ASP A 598 25.41 0.23 23.75
CA ASP A 598 25.13 0.98 22.52
C ASP A 598 24.67 0.06 21.38
N GLU A 599 25.27 -1.13 21.22
CA GLU A 599 24.86 -2.10 20.20
C GLU A 599 23.46 -2.68 20.46
N ILE A 600 23.15 -3.02 21.72
CA ILE A 600 21.81 -3.50 22.07
C ILE A 600 20.82 -2.35 21.97
N TRP A 601 21.23 -1.13 22.32
CA TRP A 601 20.41 0.04 22.20
C TRP A 601 20.03 0.39 20.75
N GLU A 602 20.93 0.17 19.79
CA GLU A 602 20.62 0.34 18.36
C GLU A 602 19.46 -0.55 17.92
N LEU A 603 19.40 -1.77 18.42
CA LEU A 603 18.30 -2.71 18.19
C LEU A 603 16.98 -2.20 18.82
N TRP A 604 17.01 -1.71 20.07
CA TRP A 604 15.85 -1.08 20.72
C TRP A 604 15.37 0.15 19.99
N LEU A 605 16.28 1.00 19.57
CA LEU A 605 15.96 2.22 18.82
C LEU A 605 15.35 1.90 17.46
N SER A 606 15.86 0.87 16.78
CA SER A 606 15.26 0.37 15.54
C SER A 606 13.83 -0.10 15.80
N ALA A 607 13.59 -0.91 16.80
CA ALA A 607 12.25 -1.37 17.18
C ALA A 607 11.31 -0.19 17.50
N ALA A 608 11.78 0.84 18.21
CA ALA A 608 11.00 2.04 18.54
C ALA A 608 10.56 2.86 17.32
N LYS A 609 11.20 2.67 16.16
CA LYS A 609 10.92 3.41 14.91
C LYS A 609 9.78 2.83 14.09
N THR A 610 9.24 1.65 14.37
CA THR A 610 8.20 1.01 13.55
C THR A 610 7.05 1.97 13.23
N SER A 611 6.44 2.60 14.23
CA SER A 611 5.34 3.56 14.01
C SER A 611 5.76 4.81 13.23
N TYR A 612 7.02 5.26 13.36
CA TYR A 612 7.57 6.36 12.57
C TYR A 612 7.67 6.00 11.10
N ILE A 613 8.23 4.81 10.79
CA ILE A 613 8.36 4.31 9.42
C ILE A 613 6.98 4.10 8.76
N VAL A 614 6.01 3.54 9.49
CA VAL A 614 4.63 3.40 8.98
C VAL A 614 4.06 4.76 8.55
N ARG A 615 4.20 5.80 9.38
CA ARG A 615 3.74 7.15 9.03
C ARG A 615 4.50 7.75 7.85
N GLN A 616 5.80 7.48 7.75
CA GLN A 616 6.61 7.89 6.61
C GLN A 616 6.10 7.21 5.32
N CYS A 617 5.82 5.91 5.35
CA CYS A 617 5.24 5.19 4.22
C CYS A 617 3.90 5.81 3.77
N ILE A 618 3.03 6.15 4.73
CA ILE A 618 1.73 6.80 4.43
C ILE A 618 1.96 8.18 3.80
N ALA A 619 2.79 9.03 4.41
CA ALA A 619 3.03 10.39 3.94
C ALA A 619 3.65 10.46 2.53
N THR A 620 4.47 9.46 2.17
CA THR A 620 5.16 9.41 0.87
C THR A 620 4.52 8.43 -0.12
N THR A 621 3.50 7.68 0.31
CA THR A 621 2.95 6.54 -0.44
C THR A 621 4.04 5.56 -0.90
N GLU A 622 5.03 5.27 0.00
CA GLU A 622 6.20 4.45 -0.36
C GLU A 622 6.40 3.29 0.64
N PRO A 623 5.76 2.13 0.42
CA PRO A 623 5.89 0.95 1.29
C PRO A 623 7.31 0.37 1.38
N ALA A 624 8.19 0.69 0.44
CA ALA A 624 9.57 0.19 0.43
C ALA A 624 10.36 0.56 1.70
N TYR A 625 10.01 1.69 2.35
CA TYR A 625 10.62 2.03 3.65
C TYR A 625 10.31 1.00 4.74
N LEU A 626 9.10 0.41 4.72
CA LEU A 626 8.73 -0.62 5.68
C LEU A 626 9.51 -1.92 5.43
N ALA A 627 9.63 -2.37 4.19
CA ALA A 627 10.40 -3.55 3.83
C ALA A 627 11.87 -3.41 4.22
N LYS A 628 12.48 -2.24 3.93
CA LYS A 628 13.85 -1.93 4.35
C LYS A 628 14.01 -1.93 5.87
N HIS A 629 13.06 -1.35 6.59
CA HIS A 629 13.06 -1.34 8.06
C HIS A 629 12.96 -2.76 8.62
N ALA A 630 12.06 -3.59 8.09
CA ALA A 630 11.92 -4.99 8.49
C ALA A 630 13.22 -5.77 8.33
N PHE A 631 13.89 -5.60 7.21
CA PHE A 631 15.19 -6.23 6.94
C PHE A 631 16.27 -5.75 7.90
N GLN A 632 16.40 -4.44 8.13
CA GLN A 632 17.37 -3.88 9.07
C GLN A 632 17.13 -4.37 10.51
N LEU A 633 15.88 -4.39 10.96
CA LEU A 633 15.52 -4.92 12.27
C LEU A 633 15.89 -6.41 12.42
N ALA A 634 15.63 -7.20 11.37
CA ALA A 634 16.00 -8.62 11.34
C ALA A 634 17.52 -8.81 11.35
N GLN A 635 18.31 -7.99 10.64
CA GLN A 635 19.77 -8.04 10.66
C GLN A 635 20.34 -7.71 12.04
N LEU A 636 19.88 -6.64 12.66
CA LEU A 636 20.29 -6.25 14.02
C LEU A 636 19.95 -7.35 15.03
N PHE A 637 18.75 -7.94 14.92
CA PHE A 637 18.35 -9.05 15.77
C PHE A 637 19.21 -10.30 15.56
N ASN A 638 19.53 -10.68 14.32
CA ASN A 638 20.40 -11.81 14.05
C ASN A 638 21.81 -11.61 14.62
N THR A 639 22.37 -10.38 14.50
CA THR A 639 23.65 -10.02 15.12
C THR A 639 23.58 -10.15 16.66
N PHE A 640 22.55 -9.61 17.27
CA PHE A 640 22.28 -9.72 18.71
C PHE A 640 22.20 -11.20 19.14
N TYR A 641 21.40 -12.01 18.44
CA TYR A 641 21.22 -13.44 18.75
C TYR A 641 22.52 -14.24 18.71
N HIS A 642 23.40 -13.97 17.75
CA HIS A 642 24.69 -14.65 17.63
C HIS A 642 25.70 -14.22 18.68
N ARG A 643 25.61 -12.97 19.14
CA ARG A 643 26.58 -12.39 20.06
C ARG A 643 26.28 -12.66 21.53
N TYR A 644 25.00 -12.75 21.91
CA TYR A 644 24.57 -12.84 23.29
C TYR A 644 23.90 -14.20 23.59
N PRO A 645 24.43 -14.98 24.58
CA PRO A 645 23.90 -16.27 24.96
C PRO A 645 22.65 -16.12 25.86
N ILE A 646 21.49 -15.79 25.29
CA ILE A 646 20.28 -15.35 25.99
C ILE A 646 19.81 -16.37 27.05
N LEU A 647 19.68 -17.66 26.68
CA LEU A 647 19.13 -18.68 27.57
C LEU A 647 20.16 -19.22 28.58
N SER A 648 21.44 -19.16 28.26
CA SER A 648 22.55 -19.62 29.13
C SER A 648 23.24 -18.48 29.89
N GLU A 649 22.73 -17.25 29.82
CA GLU A 649 23.21 -16.16 30.64
C GLU A 649 23.01 -16.47 32.13
N THR A 650 24.06 -16.32 32.90
CA THR A 650 24.10 -16.67 34.33
C THR A 650 23.70 -15.52 35.25
N ASP A 651 23.93 -14.26 34.82
CA ASP A 651 23.44 -13.09 35.55
C ASP A 651 21.94 -12.95 35.34
N GLY A 652 21.16 -13.08 36.40
CA GLY A 652 19.71 -13.08 36.36
C GLY A 652 19.12 -11.74 35.84
N GLY A 653 19.75 -10.59 36.19
CA GLY A 653 19.33 -9.27 35.72
C GLY A 653 19.59 -9.10 34.23
N ARG A 654 20.80 -9.47 33.80
CA ARG A 654 21.19 -9.44 32.39
C ARG A 654 20.36 -10.41 31.55
N ARG A 655 20.10 -11.63 32.02
CA ARG A 655 19.24 -12.58 31.33
C ARG A 655 17.84 -12.04 31.13
N LYS A 656 17.22 -11.39 32.13
CA LYS A 656 15.92 -10.73 32.01
C LYS A 656 15.95 -9.64 30.95
N PHE A 657 16.99 -8.80 30.95
CA PHE A 657 17.16 -7.75 29.95
C PHE A 657 17.30 -8.31 28.53
N LEU A 658 18.09 -9.36 28.31
CA LEU A 658 18.25 -9.99 27.01
C LEU A 658 16.94 -10.63 26.52
N LEU A 659 16.17 -11.26 27.41
CA LEU A 659 14.85 -11.80 27.10
C LEU A 659 13.85 -10.68 26.75
N ALA A 660 13.83 -9.60 27.51
CA ALA A 660 12.99 -8.42 27.20
C ALA A 660 13.35 -7.83 25.83
N THR A 661 14.64 -7.72 25.50
CA THR A 661 15.11 -7.29 24.18
C THR A 661 14.55 -8.22 23.09
N ALA A 662 14.69 -9.54 23.26
CA ALA A 662 14.18 -10.51 22.30
C ALA A 662 12.64 -10.45 22.15
N ALA A 663 11.90 -10.23 23.25
CA ALA A 663 10.44 -10.11 23.24
C ALA A 663 9.95 -8.88 22.47
N VAL A 664 10.54 -7.71 22.76
CA VAL A 664 10.21 -6.45 22.06
C VAL A 664 10.49 -6.57 20.57
N VAL A 665 11.67 -7.07 20.20
CA VAL A 665 12.04 -7.19 18.79
C VAL A 665 11.16 -8.22 18.08
N ARG A 666 10.83 -9.35 18.71
CA ARG A 666 9.87 -10.32 18.18
C ARG A 666 8.53 -9.66 17.88
N ARG A 667 8.00 -8.89 18.84
CA ARG A 667 6.72 -8.17 18.67
C ARG A 667 6.78 -7.20 17.48
N GLU A 668 7.83 -6.40 17.39
CA GLU A 668 7.96 -5.43 16.30
C GLU A 668 8.20 -6.10 14.94
N LEU A 669 8.98 -7.19 14.86
CA LEU A 669 9.12 -7.97 13.61
C LEU A 669 7.76 -8.54 13.15
N ILE A 670 6.97 -9.11 14.06
CA ILE A 670 5.63 -9.62 13.73
C ILE A 670 4.71 -8.48 13.26
N ARG A 671 4.73 -7.32 13.94
CA ARG A 671 3.95 -6.13 13.55
C ARG A 671 4.30 -5.62 12.16
N VAL A 672 5.59 -5.51 11.86
CA VAL A 672 6.07 -5.04 10.56
C VAL A 672 5.70 -6.03 9.46
N LEU A 673 5.86 -7.34 9.71
CA LEU A 673 5.44 -8.38 8.77
C LEU A 673 3.92 -8.36 8.55
N ALA A 674 3.12 -8.25 9.60
CA ALA A 674 1.66 -8.16 9.50
C ALA A 674 1.21 -6.91 8.73
N ALA A 675 1.90 -5.76 8.92
CA ALA A 675 1.64 -4.54 8.15
C ALA A 675 1.98 -4.69 6.65
N MET A 676 2.83 -5.65 6.28
CA MET A 676 3.08 -6.04 4.89
C MET A 676 2.17 -7.18 4.42
N GLY A 677 1.25 -7.68 5.25
CA GLY A 677 0.43 -8.86 4.96
C GLY A 677 1.23 -10.16 4.91
N ILE A 678 2.34 -10.24 5.65
CA ILE A 678 3.22 -11.40 5.68
C ILE A 678 3.02 -12.16 7.00
N GLY A 679 2.54 -13.39 6.91
CA GLY A 679 2.41 -14.28 8.04
C GLY A 679 3.77 -14.82 8.51
N VAL A 680 3.87 -15.18 9.80
CA VAL A 680 5.06 -15.82 10.38
C VAL A 680 4.75 -17.31 10.61
N PRO A 681 5.43 -18.22 9.91
CA PRO A 681 5.21 -19.64 10.11
C PRO A 681 5.70 -20.10 11.50
N PRO A 682 5.15 -21.20 12.04
CA PRO A 682 5.52 -21.67 13.38
C PRO A 682 6.96 -22.21 13.45
N VAL A 683 7.48 -22.71 12.32
CA VAL A 683 8.86 -23.20 12.14
C VAL A 683 9.35 -22.85 10.73
N MET A 684 10.68 -22.83 10.58
CA MET A 684 11.29 -22.46 9.31
C MET A 684 12.73 -23.00 9.18
#